data_986d68e0114a3fbe5d8ef4c95c0a3b57
#
_entry.id   986d68e0114a3fbe5d8ef4c95c0a3b57
#
_cell.length_a   1.000
_cell.length_b   1.000
_cell.length_c   1.000
_cell.angle_alpha   90.00
_cell.angle_beta   90.00
_cell.angle_gamma   90.00
#
_symmetry.space_group_name_H-M   'P 1'
#
loop_
_entity.id
_entity.type
_entity.pdbx_description
1 polymer ?
#
loop_
_entity_poly.entity_id
_entity_poly.type
_entity_poly.pdbx_seq_one_letter_code
_entity_poly.pdbx_strand_id
1 'polypeptide(L)'
;MAKQPEQILEEQLVAQLKTLGYGVVLIKDEKDLIANLKTQLEKHNQIKFTDKEFEKVLNILTKGSVFEKAKTLREKQHIVRENGDNLYFEFINTEHWCQNQFQVTHQVNMEGKYKNRYDVTLLINGLPLVQIELKRRGLELKEAFNQINRYQRHSFGSNSALFQYVQIFVISNGVNTKYYANNRHQSFKQTFFWTDKDNKRLTNIVNGFTSEFLEPCHISKMICKYIVLNETNKILMVLRPYQFYAVEALINQVKNSTKNGYIWHTTGSGKTLTSFKASQILTNLPHVKKVVFVVDRKDLDYQTTKEFNSFSKGCIDGTDNTKQLVKQFANDTKLIVTTIQKLNTAISKKQYLAKMEKLQDEHIVFIFDECHRSQFGETHNRIKSFFNNIQMFGFTGTPIFADNAVKNELGKRTTKELFGECLHKYVITDAIKDENVLKFSVEYVGRYKRKEIATEIDIEVEDIDRKELMESPARLEKIVDYIIANHDRKTHGKTFTGMFCVSSVDTLIKYYDIFQRKKEEGKHNLKIATIFSYAANEDDADANGFLPEELSVVEEPRALYGLNVHTREKLDEFIGHYNQMFETKFSTKDSVSFYNYYNDISKKVKERKVDILLVVNMFLTGFDSPTLSTLYVDKNLKYHGLIQAYSRTNRIINEQKSQGNIVVFRNLKYNTDQAITLFSNKEAIEVIIMKPYEDYVKKFNEAFIALLQITPTVNSVNDLQTEDDELAFIKVFRDLMRIKNILTAFSDFKWEDLAMNEQLFEDYKSKYLDLYDKVKSDHQKEKVSILEDVDFELELIHRDEVNVAYIIQLLIKLKSDTQKDVAQTEKEIFNLLNNEAHLRSKRELIEKFIEENLPVIEDSDDVPQEFEKFWNEEQLKAFADLVKEEKLNADRTEKLIEDYLFAEREPLRDEVLELIEGNKPTLLERKKTGDRILTRILDFVETFINGMAGN
;
A
#
# COMPACT_ATOMS: atom_id res chain seq x y z
N MET A 1 38.91 -27.98 -2.84
CA MET A 1 38.13 -26.90 -3.47
C MET A 1 37.89 -25.80 -2.44
N ALA A 2 38.14 -24.55 -2.73
CA ALA A 2 37.79 -23.45 -1.83
C ALA A 2 36.27 -23.40 -1.72
N LYS A 3 35.71 -23.34 -0.48
CA LYS A 3 34.28 -23.20 -0.27
C LYS A 3 33.77 -21.89 -0.88
N GLN A 4 32.60 -21.95 -1.55
CA GLN A 4 31.99 -20.75 -2.07
C GLN A 4 31.58 -19.79 -0.94
N PRO A 5 31.62 -18.47 -1.11
CA PRO A 5 31.30 -17.50 -0.05
C PRO A 5 29.90 -17.69 0.56
N GLU A 6 28.89 -18.10 -0.24
CA GLU A 6 27.52 -18.40 0.23
C GLU A 6 27.50 -19.60 1.18
N GLN A 7 28.23 -20.67 0.87
CA GLN A 7 28.31 -21.89 1.69
C GLN A 7 28.92 -21.59 3.07
N ILE A 8 29.92 -20.70 3.15
CA ILE A 8 30.53 -20.30 4.42
C ILE A 8 29.49 -19.53 5.26
N LEU A 9 28.72 -18.64 4.65
CA LEU A 9 27.67 -17.88 5.34
C LEU A 9 26.58 -18.80 5.87
N GLU A 10 26.18 -19.80 5.10
CA GLU A 10 25.19 -20.82 5.45
C GLU A 10 25.66 -21.65 6.66
N GLU A 11 26.91 -22.14 6.64
CA GLU A 11 27.50 -22.92 7.74
C GLU A 11 27.58 -22.08 9.02
N GLN A 12 27.98 -20.82 8.93
CA GLN A 12 28.00 -19.90 10.07
C GLN A 12 26.60 -19.67 10.66
N LEU A 13 25.59 -19.47 9.81
CA LEU A 13 24.21 -19.29 10.23
C LEU A 13 23.67 -20.54 10.95
N VAL A 14 23.87 -21.73 10.38
CA VAL A 14 23.42 -23.00 10.98
C VAL A 14 24.13 -23.24 12.33
N ALA A 15 25.43 -22.97 12.41
CA ALA A 15 26.16 -23.08 13.67
C ALA A 15 25.60 -22.13 14.75
N GLN A 16 25.26 -20.90 14.41
CA GLN A 16 24.65 -19.93 15.32
C GLN A 16 23.24 -20.37 15.75
N LEU A 17 22.40 -20.81 14.83
CA LEU A 17 21.07 -21.34 15.14
C LEU A 17 21.15 -22.52 16.13
N LYS A 18 22.13 -23.41 15.95
CA LYS A 18 22.40 -24.49 16.89
C LYS A 18 22.71 -23.97 18.29
N THR A 19 23.50 -22.92 18.43
CA THR A 19 23.81 -22.31 19.75
C THR A 19 22.59 -21.68 20.41
N LEU A 20 21.60 -21.22 19.61
CA LEU A 20 20.33 -20.69 20.10
C LEU A 20 19.32 -21.78 20.51
N GLY A 21 19.64 -23.07 20.31
CA GLY A 21 18.80 -24.19 20.76
C GLY A 21 18.03 -24.90 19.63
N TYR A 22 18.28 -24.59 18.36
CA TYR A 22 17.71 -25.38 17.26
C TYR A 22 18.36 -26.74 17.16
N GLY A 23 17.55 -27.80 17.05
CA GLY A 23 18.03 -29.13 16.69
C GLY A 23 18.41 -29.17 15.20
N VAL A 24 19.67 -29.49 14.89
CA VAL A 24 20.08 -29.66 13.48
C VAL A 24 19.60 -30.99 12.96
N VAL A 25 18.86 -31.02 11.86
CA VAL A 25 18.33 -32.22 11.21
C VAL A 25 18.70 -32.22 9.73
N LEU A 26 19.10 -33.38 9.23
CA LEU A 26 19.40 -33.55 7.82
C LEU A 26 18.14 -34.00 7.08
N ILE A 27 17.59 -33.14 6.24
CA ILE A 27 16.45 -33.42 5.38
C ILE A 27 16.91 -33.25 3.94
N LYS A 28 16.97 -34.36 3.21
CA LYS A 28 17.47 -34.35 1.83
C LYS A 28 16.37 -34.06 0.83
N ASP A 29 15.18 -34.60 1.10
CA ASP A 29 14.04 -34.52 0.21
C ASP A 29 12.70 -34.48 0.98
N GLU A 30 11.60 -34.51 0.25
CA GLU A 30 10.27 -34.48 0.81
C GLU A 30 9.90 -35.65 1.69
N LYS A 31 10.43 -36.85 1.39
CA LYS A 31 10.17 -38.08 2.19
C LYS A 31 10.75 -37.94 3.57
N ASP A 32 11.98 -37.43 3.66
CA ASP A 32 12.64 -37.13 4.95
C ASP A 32 11.85 -36.09 5.71
N LEU A 33 11.33 -35.05 5.01
CA LEU A 33 10.54 -34.00 5.63
C LEU A 33 9.24 -34.55 6.23
N ILE A 34 8.51 -35.39 5.51
CA ILE A 34 7.27 -36.01 5.97
C ILE A 34 7.52 -36.95 7.16
N ALA A 35 8.60 -37.73 7.14
CA ALA A 35 8.97 -38.63 8.23
C ALA A 35 9.34 -37.84 9.51
N ASN A 36 10.11 -36.73 9.36
CA ASN A 36 10.44 -35.83 10.45
C ASN A 36 9.18 -35.16 11.00
N LEU A 37 8.27 -34.71 10.13
CA LEU A 37 7.01 -34.09 10.51
C LEU A 37 6.17 -34.99 11.41
N LYS A 38 6.00 -36.27 11.03
CA LYS A 38 5.29 -37.27 11.86
C LYS A 38 5.91 -37.37 13.25
N THR A 39 7.23 -37.52 13.30
CA THR A 39 7.98 -37.65 14.57
C THR A 39 7.83 -36.41 15.46
N GLN A 40 7.91 -35.21 14.91
CA GLN A 40 7.82 -33.98 15.68
C GLN A 40 6.38 -33.66 16.14
N LEU A 41 5.37 -33.95 15.31
CA LEU A 41 3.98 -33.78 15.70
C LEU A 41 3.57 -34.77 16.81
N GLU A 42 4.05 -36.04 16.74
CA GLU A 42 3.84 -37.01 17.80
C GLU A 42 4.47 -36.55 19.12
N LYS A 43 5.69 -36.00 19.07
CA LYS A 43 6.39 -35.47 20.23
C LYS A 43 5.71 -34.26 20.82
N HIS A 44 5.29 -33.32 19.96
CA HIS A 44 4.64 -32.07 20.35
C HIS A 44 3.29 -32.33 21.05
N ASN A 45 2.45 -33.20 20.47
CA ASN A 45 1.12 -33.49 20.99
C ASN A 45 1.11 -34.65 22.03
N GLN A 46 2.25 -35.30 22.28
CA GLN A 46 2.38 -36.49 23.17
C GLN A 46 1.43 -37.63 22.75
N ILE A 47 1.29 -37.87 21.44
CA ILE A 47 0.43 -38.90 20.85
C ILE A 47 1.23 -39.74 19.86
N LYS A 48 0.63 -40.86 19.43
CA LYS A 48 1.15 -41.65 18.33
C LYS A 48 0.09 -41.75 17.25
N PHE A 49 0.52 -41.59 15.98
CA PHE A 49 -0.32 -41.78 14.81
C PHE A 49 -0.01 -43.14 14.16
N THR A 50 -1.07 -43.89 13.81
CA THR A 50 -0.90 -44.95 12.83
C THR A 50 -0.60 -44.35 11.46
N ASP A 51 -0.11 -45.14 10.50
CA ASP A 51 0.18 -44.63 9.17
C ASP A 51 -1.09 -44.09 8.48
N LYS A 52 -2.21 -44.80 8.62
CA LYS A 52 -3.50 -44.31 8.09
C LYS A 52 -3.99 -43.02 8.76
N GLU A 53 -3.79 -42.86 10.07
CA GLU A 53 -4.11 -41.64 10.78
C GLU A 53 -3.25 -40.50 10.30
N PHE A 54 -1.95 -40.74 10.08
CA PHE A 54 -1.05 -39.72 9.59
C PHE A 54 -1.34 -39.34 8.13
N GLU A 55 -1.80 -40.27 7.28
CA GLU A 55 -2.33 -39.93 5.96
C GLU A 55 -3.50 -38.95 6.03
N LYS A 56 -4.40 -39.09 7.01
CA LYS A 56 -5.49 -38.12 7.24
C LYS A 56 -4.93 -36.74 7.64
N VAL A 57 -3.89 -36.72 8.49
CA VAL A 57 -3.18 -35.46 8.85
C VAL A 57 -2.55 -34.80 7.62
N LEU A 58 -1.88 -35.56 6.77
CA LEU A 58 -1.31 -35.06 5.52
C LEU A 58 -2.40 -34.51 4.57
N ASN A 59 -3.55 -35.19 4.50
CA ASN A 59 -4.68 -34.70 3.71
C ASN A 59 -5.24 -33.36 4.21
N ILE A 60 -5.18 -33.09 5.53
CA ILE A 60 -5.52 -31.77 6.07
C ILE A 60 -4.47 -30.74 5.62
N LEU A 61 -3.19 -31.08 5.71
CA LEU A 61 -2.08 -30.18 5.39
C LEU A 61 -1.97 -29.84 3.89
N THR A 62 -2.39 -30.74 3.00
CA THR A 62 -2.30 -30.49 1.55
C THR A 62 -3.36 -29.55 1.01
N LYS A 63 -4.45 -29.33 1.74
CA LYS A 63 -5.59 -28.52 1.29
C LYS A 63 -5.36 -27.02 1.45
N GLY A 64 -5.98 -26.27 0.56
CA GLY A 64 -6.12 -24.82 0.66
C GLY A 64 -4.92 -24.01 0.17
N SER A 65 -5.15 -22.72 0.07
CA SER A 65 -4.15 -21.69 -0.28
C SER A 65 -3.17 -21.43 0.88
N VAL A 66 -2.12 -20.64 0.63
CA VAL A 66 -1.17 -20.20 1.68
C VAL A 66 -1.93 -19.54 2.84
N PHE A 67 -2.96 -18.73 2.54
CA PHE A 67 -3.78 -18.08 3.56
C PHE A 67 -4.58 -19.07 4.41
N GLU A 68 -5.23 -20.05 3.78
CA GLU A 68 -6.00 -21.10 4.46
C GLU A 68 -5.08 -22.03 5.26
N LYS A 69 -3.92 -22.36 4.72
CA LYS A 69 -2.88 -23.10 5.46
C LYS A 69 -2.40 -22.35 6.69
N ALA A 70 -2.27 -21.04 6.61
CA ALA A 70 -1.94 -20.20 7.78
C ALA A 70 -3.04 -20.20 8.84
N LYS A 71 -4.32 -20.33 8.45
CA LYS A 71 -5.45 -20.53 9.40
C LYS A 71 -5.38 -21.93 10.01
N THR A 72 -5.31 -22.96 9.18
CA THR A 72 -5.22 -24.38 9.60
C THR A 72 -4.05 -24.61 10.56
N LEU A 73 -2.91 -23.94 10.34
CA LEU A 73 -1.75 -23.98 11.25
C LEU A 73 -2.10 -23.57 12.68
N ARG A 74 -3.02 -22.62 12.87
CA ARG A 74 -3.37 -21.99 14.15
C ARG A 74 -4.60 -22.57 14.82
N GLU A 75 -5.33 -23.44 14.12
CA GLU A 75 -6.55 -24.07 14.59
C GLU A 75 -6.26 -25.44 15.19
N LYS A 76 -7.00 -25.78 16.26
CA LYS A 76 -7.00 -27.15 16.78
C LYS A 76 -7.66 -28.08 15.77
N GLN A 77 -7.03 -29.20 15.48
CA GLN A 77 -7.49 -30.20 14.51
C GLN A 77 -8.01 -31.43 15.20
N HIS A 78 -8.78 -32.22 14.48
CA HIS A 78 -9.17 -33.54 14.93
C HIS A 78 -9.25 -34.52 13.75
N ILE A 79 -9.01 -35.80 14.05
CA ILE A 79 -9.23 -36.90 13.14
C ILE A 79 -10.00 -38.00 13.88
N VAL A 80 -10.81 -38.76 13.14
CA VAL A 80 -11.47 -39.97 13.69
C VAL A 80 -10.49 -41.11 13.59
N ARG A 81 -10.17 -41.74 14.71
CA ARG A 81 -9.34 -42.93 14.82
C ARG A 81 -10.01 -44.16 14.23
N GLU A 82 -9.26 -45.26 14.08
CA GLU A 82 -9.82 -46.56 13.58
C GLU A 82 -10.84 -47.15 14.54
N ASN A 83 -10.73 -46.85 15.83
CA ASN A 83 -11.71 -47.28 16.86
C ASN A 83 -12.94 -46.39 16.97
N GLY A 84 -13.07 -45.36 16.15
CA GLY A 84 -14.20 -44.43 16.16
C GLY A 84 -14.03 -43.22 17.07
N ASP A 85 -12.99 -43.16 17.90
CA ASP A 85 -12.74 -42.02 18.80
C ASP A 85 -12.20 -40.79 18.05
N ASN A 86 -12.50 -39.60 18.54
CA ASN A 86 -11.91 -38.36 18.04
C ASN A 86 -10.53 -38.12 18.70
N LEU A 87 -9.49 -38.00 17.89
CA LEU A 87 -8.16 -37.58 18.32
C LEU A 87 -7.96 -36.10 18.01
N TYR A 88 -7.80 -35.28 19.03
CA TYR A 88 -7.52 -33.85 18.91
C TYR A 88 -6.03 -33.62 18.97
N PHE A 89 -5.53 -32.68 18.12
CA PHE A 89 -4.13 -32.29 18.08
C PHE A 89 -3.98 -30.87 17.53
N GLU A 90 -2.78 -30.30 17.66
CA GLU A 90 -2.45 -29.00 17.12
C GLU A 90 -1.16 -29.05 16.31
N PHE A 91 -1.06 -28.23 15.28
CA PHE A 91 0.17 -28.12 14.50
C PHE A 91 1.20 -27.22 15.19
N ILE A 92 0.75 -26.19 15.90
CA ILE A 92 1.58 -25.24 16.62
C ILE A 92 0.86 -24.76 17.90
N ASN A 93 1.61 -24.66 19.00
CA ASN A 93 1.06 -24.06 20.21
C ASN A 93 1.10 -22.56 20.11
N THR A 94 -0.07 -21.93 19.96
CA THR A 94 -0.22 -20.47 19.80
C THR A 94 -0.26 -19.72 21.15
N GLU A 95 -0.52 -20.39 22.26
CA GLU A 95 -0.59 -19.81 23.61
C GLU A 95 0.78 -19.84 24.30
N HIS A 96 1.44 -21.01 24.25
CA HIS A 96 2.76 -21.26 24.85
C HIS A 96 3.81 -21.49 23.76
N TRP A 97 4.03 -20.48 22.93
CA TRP A 97 4.86 -20.55 21.70
C TRP A 97 6.30 -21.02 21.93
N CYS A 98 6.87 -20.87 23.15
CA CYS A 98 8.20 -21.36 23.49
C CYS A 98 8.24 -22.89 23.71
N GLN A 99 7.10 -23.56 23.84
CA GLN A 99 7.02 -25.02 24.03
C GLN A 99 7.01 -25.80 22.72
N ASN A 100 6.99 -25.13 21.58
CA ASN A 100 7.12 -25.75 20.28
C ASN A 100 8.51 -26.41 20.11
N GLN A 101 8.63 -27.37 19.19
CA GLN A 101 9.91 -28.02 18.87
C GLN A 101 10.59 -27.27 17.72
N PHE A 102 11.85 -26.88 17.91
CA PHE A 102 12.60 -26.06 16.95
C PHE A 102 13.73 -26.84 16.30
N GLN A 103 13.74 -26.89 14.98
CA GLN A 103 14.80 -27.54 14.21
C GLN A 103 15.26 -26.62 13.05
N VAL A 104 16.49 -26.83 12.61
CA VAL A 104 17.05 -26.23 11.41
C VAL A 104 17.55 -27.31 10.46
N THR A 105 17.22 -27.15 9.19
CA THR A 105 17.77 -27.92 8.08
C THR A 105 18.30 -26.99 6.99
N HIS A 106 19.15 -27.50 6.13
CA HIS A 106 19.72 -26.74 5.03
C HIS A 106 19.89 -27.59 3.79
N GLN A 107 19.96 -26.93 2.62
CA GLN A 107 20.13 -27.56 1.32
C GLN A 107 19.10 -28.64 0.97
N VAL A 108 17.83 -28.35 1.31
CA VAL A 108 16.73 -29.27 1.00
C VAL A 108 16.46 -29.26 -0.50
N ASN A 109 16.52 -30.46 -1.13
CA ASN A 109 16.21 -30.59 -2.55
C ASN A 109 14.71 -30.85 -2.74
N MET A 110 14.10 -29.98 -3.54
CA MET A 110 12.68 -30.14 -3.91
C MET A 110 12.54 -30.25 -5.43
N GLU A 111 11.83 -31.27 -5.87
CA GLU A 111 11.50 -31.48 -7.28
C GLU A 111 10.14 -30.87 -7.59
N GLY A 112 10.11 -29.89 -8.51
CA GLY A 112 8.92 -29.29 -9.04
C GLY A 112 9.01 -29.18 -10.56
N LYS A 113 8.63 -28.07 -11.15
CA LYS A 113 8.88 -27.78 -12.57
C LYS A 113 10.39 -27.74 -12.85
N TYR A 114 11.17 -27.32 -11.85
CA TYR A 114 12.64 -27.27 -11.84
C TYR A 114 13.14 -27.93 -10.55
N LYS A 115 14.41 -28.38 -10.55
CA LYS A 115 15.09 -28.78 -9.32
C LYS A 115 15.53 -27.53 -8.58
N ASN A 116 14.99 -27.33 -7.37
CA ASN A 116 15.35 -26.22 -6.51
C ASN A 116 16.03 -26.75 -5.24
N ARG A 117 17.03 -26.01 -4.78
CA ARG A 117 17.72 -26.28 -3.52
C ARG A 117 17.54 -25.07 -2.62
N TYR A 118 16.92 -25.30 -1.47
CA TYR A 118 16.61 -24.25 -0.49
C TYR A 118 17.76 -24.12 0.50
N ASP A 119 18.25 -22.90 0.74
CA ASP A 119 19.46 -22.67 1.53
C ASP A 119 19.26 -23.11 2.99
N VAL A 120 18.48 -22.36 3.80
CA VAL A 120 18.22 -22.71 5.20
C VAL A 120 16.74 -22.64 5.51
N THR A 121 16.21 -23.69 6.16
CA THR A 121 14.81 -23.77 6.55
C THR A 121 14.68 -24.01 8.06
N LEU A 122 13.89 -23.17 8.75
CA LEU A 122 13.52 -23.44 10.15
C LEU A 122 12.21 -24.21 10.20
N LEU A 123 12.26 -25.31 10.93
CA LEU A 123 11.11 -26.18 11.15
C LEU A 123 10.59 -25.97 12.58
N ILE A 124 9.29 -25.76 12.71
CA ILE A 124 8.62 -25.72 14.01
C ILE A 124 7.61 -26.87 14.05
N ASN A 125 7.74 -27.75 15.03
CA ASN A 125 7.01 -29.02 15.12
C ASN A 125 7.10 -29.86 13.83
N GLY A 126 8.22 -29.75 13.11
CA GLY A 126 8.47 -30.45 11.85
C GLY A 126 7.92 -29.76 10.60
N LEU A 127 7.11 -28.67 10.72
CA LEU A 127 6.61 -27.89 9.60
C LEU A 127 7.61 -26.79 9.19
N PRO A 128 7.87 -26.57 7.88
CA PRO A 128 8.73 -25.50 7.38
C PRO A 128 7.98 -24.15 7.54
N LEU A 129 8.32 -23.37 8.57
CA LEU A 129 7.63 -22.11 8.87
C LEU A 129 8.44 -20.87 8.56
N VAL A 130 9.78 -20.98 8.43
CA VAL A 130 10.65 -19.90 7.98
C VAL A 130 11.61 -20.40 6.92
N GLN A 131 11.69 -19.71 5.81
CA GLN A 131 12.66 -19.95 4.76
C GLN A 131 13.65 -18.81 4.67
N ILE A 132 14.94 -19.10 4.69
CA ILE A 132 16.05 -18.15 4.61
C ILE A 132 16.79 -18.39 3.31
N GLU A 133 16.95 -17.33 2.52
CA GLU A 133 17.70 -17.35 1.26
C GLU A 133 18.93 -16.44 1.38
N LEU A 134 20.06 -16.97 1.01
CA LEU A 134 21.36 -16.33 1.16
C LEU A 134 21.97 -15.99 -0.20
N LYS A 135 22.66 -14.88 -0.28
CA LYS A 135 23.45 -14.46 -1.42
C LYS A 135 24.88 -14.08 -0.99
N ARG A 136 25.83 -14.18 -1.92
CA ARG A 136 27.19 -13.70 -1.69
C ARG A 136 27.20 -12.18 -1.44
N ARG A 137 28.18 -11.70 -0.70
CA ARG A 137 28.41 -10.26 -0.53
C ARG A 137 28.59 -9.57 -1.89
N GLY A 138 28.04 -8.36 -2.02
CA GLY A 138 28.08 -7.58 -3.25
C GLY A 138 26.89 -7.79 -4.18
N LEU A 139 26.02 -8.77 -3.92
CA LEU A 139 24.73 -8.91 -4.60
C LEU A 139 23.63 -8.16 -3.85
N GLU A 140 22.61 -7.72 -4.58
CA GLU A 140 21.45 -7.04 -3.99
C GLU A 140 20.51 -8.06 -3.32
N LEU A 141 19.83 -7.62 -2.25
CA LEU A 141 18.81 -8.47 -1.60
C LEU A 141 17.63 -8.81 -2.51
N LYS A 142 17.40 -7.98 -3.53
CA LYS A 142 16.32 -8.19 -4.50
C LYS A 142 16.52 -9.48 -5.30
N GLU A 143 17.76 -9.91 -5.51
CA GLU A 143 18.07 -11.19 -6.16
C GLU A 143 17.62 -12.40 -5.32
N ALA A 144 17.86 -12.37 -4.00
CA ALA A 144 17.33 -13.40 -3.09
C ALA A 144 15.79 -13.41 -3.05
N PHE A 145 15.19 -12.22 -3.09
CA PHE A 145 13.74 -12.06 -3.17
C PHE A 145 13.16 -12.66 -4.45
N ASN A 146 13.78 -12.40 -5.60
CA ASN A 146 13.36 -12.95 -6.90
C ASN A 146 13.50 -14.47 -6.93
N GLN A 147 14.54 -15.01 -6.28
CA GLN A 147 14.73 -16.46 -6.15
C GLN A 147 13.60 -17.10 -5.34
N ILE A 148 13.19 -16.52 -4.21
CA ILE A 148 12.05 -17.01 -3.43
C ILE A 148 10.75 -16.93 -4.26
N ASN A 149 10.52 -15.85 -5.00
CA ASN A 149 9.36 -15.72 -5.89
C ASN A 149 9.34 -16.81 -6.97
N ARG A 150 10.50 -17.23 -7.47
CA ARG A 150 10.63 -18.37 -8.38
C ARG A 150 10.23 -19.68 -7.68
N TYR A 151 10.67 -19.91 -6.44
CA TYR A 151 10.29 -21.09 -5.66
C TYR A 151 8.78 -21.13 -5.40
N GLN A 152 8.17 -20.02 -5.04
CA GLN A 152 6.71 -19.93 -4.83
C GLN A 152 5.92 -20.30 -6.08
N ARG A 153 6.42 -19.92 -7.27
CA ARG A 153 5.76 -20.22 -8.55
C ARG A 153 5.94 -21.68 -8.99
N HIS A 154 7.08 -22.28 -8.71
CA HIS A 154 7.48 -23.53 -9.37
C HIS A 154 7.63 -24.75 -8.46
N SER A 155 7.91 -24.60 -7.17
CA SER A 155 8.22 -25.73 -6.30
C SER A 155 7.47 -25.78 -4.98
N PHE A 156 7.06 -24.67 -4.36
CA PHE A 156 6.37 -24.70 -3.06
C PHE A 156 5.00 -25.39 -3.11
N GLY A 157 4.34 -25.37 -4.25
CA GLY A 157 3.03 -26.00 -4.46
C GLY A 157 3.11 -27.42 -5.02
N SER A 158 4.32 -27.99 -5.25
CA SER A 158 4.46 -29.34 -5.77
C SER A 158 4.31 -30.39 -4.66
N ASN A 159 3.87 -31.59 -5.03
CA ASN A 159 3.71 -32.74 -4.18
C ASN A 159 2.83 -32.51 -2.95
N SER A 160 3.35 -32.65 -1.71
CA SER A 160 2.61 -32.41 -0.45
C SER A 160 2.37 -30.92 -0.13
N ALA A 161 2.97 -30.00 -0.89
CA ALA A 161 2.85 -28.56 -0.71
C ALA A 161 3.16 -28.04 0.71
N LEU A 162 4.03 -28.74 1.47
CA LEU A 162 4.37 -28.38 2.84
C LEU A 162 5.10 -27.02 2.93
N PHE A 163 5.89 -26.65 1.93
CA PHE A 163 6.55 -25.34 1.89
C PHE A 163 5.60 -24.15 1.72
N GLN A 164 4.35 -24.37 1.35
CA GLN A 164 3.32 -23.32 1.42
C GLN A 164 2.94 -22.94 2.87
N TYR A 165 3.37 -23.72 3.88
CA TYR A 165 3.24 -23.37 5.30
C TYR A 165 4.26 -22.36 5.78
N VAL A 166 5.30 -22.04 5.01
CA VAL A 166 6.23 -20.96 5.34
C VAL A 166 5.43 -19.71 5.63
N GLN A 167 5.65 -19.10 6.79
CA GLN A 167 4.98 -17.88 7.24
C GLN A 167 5.83 -16.64 7.02
N ILE A 168 7.14 -16.77 7.17
CA ILE A 168 8.11 -15.69 7.08
C ILE A 168 9.25 -16.11 6.16
N PHE A 169 9.59 -15.23 5.23
CA PHE A 169 10.81 -15.30 4.45
C PHE A 169 11.86 -14.34 5.04
N VAL A 170 13.12 -14.79 4.99
CA VAL A 170 14.29 -14.00 5.33
C VAL A 170 15.24 -14.02 4.15
N ILE A 171 15.71 -12.86 3.73
CA ILE A 171 16.69 -12.71 2.65
C ILE A 171 17.93 -11.98 3.16
N SER A 172 19.12 -12.48 2.83
CA SER A 172 20.38 -11.90 3.29
C SER A 172 21.51 -12.05 2.28
N ASN A 173 22.38 -11.03 2.23
CA ASN A 173 23.66 -11.08 1.53
C ASN A 173 24.86 -11.02 2.50
N GLY A 174 24.62 -11.36 3.78
CA GLY A 174 25.59 -11.33 4.85
C GLY A 174 25.86 -9.93 5.43
N VAL A 175 25.54 -8.85 4.70
CA VAL A 175 25.69 -7.45 5.15
C VAL A 175 24.33 -6.86 5.52
N ASN A 176 23.35 -7.09 4.68
CA ASN A 176 21.98 -6.66 4.87
C ASN A 176 21.05 -7.87 4.97
N THR A 177 20.04 -7.77 5.84
CA THR A 177 19.05 -8.82 6.05
C THR A 177 17.67 -8.18 6.16
N LYS A 178 16.71 -8.67 5.36
CA LYS A 178 15.31 -8.27 5.41
C LYS A 178 14.41 -9.51 5.63
N TYR A 179 13.21 -9.27 6.13
CA TYR A 179 12.18 -10.30 6.29
C TYR A 179 10.83 -9.83 5.74
N TYR A 180 9.95 -10.76 5.40
CA TYR A 180 8.60 -10.47 4.92
C TYR A 180 7.69 -11.69 5.06
N ALA A 181 6.37 -11.49 4.95
CA ALA A 181 5.39 -12.57 5.03
C ALA A 181 5.25 -13.31 3.70
N ASN A 182 4.77 -14.56 3.76
CA ASN A 182 4.54 -15.39 2.58
C ASN A 182 3.25 -14.95 1.85
N ASN A 183 3.40 -14.15 0.80
CA ASN A 183 2.32 -13.78 -0.12
C ASN A 183 2.77 -13.99 -1.57
N ARG A 184 1.85 -14.40 -2.45
CA ARG A 184 2.06 -14.31 -3.89
C ARG A 184 2.07 -12.84 -4.32
N HIS A 185 2.87 -12.48 -5.32
CA HIS A 185 2.93 -11.11 -5.87
C HIS A 185 3.31 -10.01 -4.87
N GLN A 186 4.08 -10.34 -3.82
CA GLN A 186 4.60 -9.34 -2.92
C GLN A 186 5.68 -8.49 -3.59
N SER A 187 5.61 -7.16 -3.41
CA SER A 187 6.66 -6.25 -3.85
C SER A 187 7.89 -6.32 -2.94
N PHE A 188 9.09 -6.18 -3.50
CA PHE A 188 10.33 -6.04 -2.71
C PHE A 188 10.27 -4.86 -1.72
N LYS A 189 9.53 -3.80 -2.05
CA LYS A 189 9.28 -2.67 -1.14
C LYS A 189 8.48 -3.02 0.12
N GLN A 190 7.87 -4.21 0.15
CA GLN A 190 7.19 -4.75 1.34
C GLN A 190 8.08 -5.71 2.13
N THR A 191 9.39 -5.63 1.97
CA THR A 191 10.39 -6.31 2.80
C THR A 191 10.97 -5.36 3.84
N PHE A 192 11.26 -5.85 5.05
CA PHE A 192 11.58 -5.00 6.19
C PHE A 192 12.90 -5.39 6.83
N PHE A 193 13.68 -4.40 7.26
CA PHE A 193 14.78 -4.62 8.18
C PHE A 193 14.24 -4.86 9.58
N TRP A 194 14.84 -5.76 10.33
CA TRP A 194 14.60 -5.83 11.78
C TRP A 194 15.43 -4.76 12.50
N THR A 195 14.87 -4.18 13.56
CA THR A 195 15.54 -3.19 14.41
C THR A 195 15.45 -3.59 15.86
N ASP A 196 16.31 -2.99 16.71
CA ASP A 196 16.10 -2.99 18.15
C ASP A 196 14.97 -2.00 18.55
N LYS A 197 14.71 -1.91 19.85
CA LYS A 197 13.68 -1.02 20.42
C LYS A 197 13.94 0.49 20.18
N ASP A 198 15.19 0.86 19.88
CA ASP A 198 15.63 2.24 19.64
C ASP A 198 15.71 2.55 18.11
N ASN A 199 15.06 1.74 17.27
CA ASN A 199 15.01 1.80 15.80
C ASN A 199 16.38 1.66 15.11
N LYS A 200 17.38 1.04 15.78
CA LYS A 200 18.67 0.73 15.17
C LYS A 200 18.57 -0.58 14.40
N ARG A 201 18.90 -0.55 13.11
CA ARG A 201 18.83 -1.72 12.23
C ARG A 201 19.82 -2.81 12.63
N LEU A 202 19.34 -4.05 12.63
CA LEU A 202 20.14 -5.26 12.80
C LEU A 202 20.31 -5.91 11.41
N THR A 203 21.32 -5.47 10.67
CA THR A 203 21.45 -5.80 9.24
C THR A 203 22.24 -7.09 8.99
N ASN A 204 23.23 -7.39 9.83
CA ASN A 204 24.06 -8.57 9.65
C ASN A 204 23.34 -9.83 10.15
N ILE A 205 23.22 -10.84 9.29
CA ILE A 205 22.48 -12.07 9.62
C ILE A 205 23.17 -12.85 10.75
N VAL A 206 24.48 -12.93 10.77
CA VAL A 206 25.23 -13.68 11.79
C VAL A 206 25.36 -12.90 13.09
N ASN A 207 25.57 -11.57 13.01
CA ASN A 207 25.77 -10.72 14.16
C ASN A 207 24.57 -9.80 14.39
N GLY A 208 23.64 -10.17 15.24
CA GLY A 208 22.53 -9.35 15.67
C GLY A 208 21.17 -9.84 15.18
N PHE A 209 20.95 -9.97 13.84
CA PHE A 209 19.64 -10.38 13.32
C PHE A 209 19.23 -11.77 13.83
N THR A 210 20.09 -12.76 13.73
CA THR A 210 19.75 -14.15 14.12
C THR A 210 19.52 -14.26 15.64
N SER A 211 20.33 -13.61 16.46
CA SER A 211 20.18 -13.67 17.92
C SER A 211 18.92 -12.99 18.43
N GLU A 212 18.42 -11.97 17.72
CA GLU A 212 17.24 -11.21 18.12
C GLU A 212 15.97 -11.72 17.43
N PHE A 213 15.99 -11.82 16.09
CA PHE A 213 14.78 -12.13 15.31
C PHE A 213 14.51 -13.64 15.18
N LEU A 214 15.58 -14.46 15.01
CA LEU A 214 15.46 -15.91 14.84
C LEU A 214 15.63 -16.68 16.15
N GLU A 215 15.67 -16.00 17.30
CA GLU A 215 15.62 -16.67 18.61
C GLU A 215 14.33 -17.52 18.69
N PRO A 216 14.38 -18.80 19.11
CA PRO A 216 13.26 -19.75 19.03
C PRO A 216 11.93 -19.22 19.59
N CYS A 217 11.94 -18.66 20.80
CA CYS A 217 10.73 -18.10 21.39
C CYS A 217 10.25 -16.85 20.65
N HIS A 218 11.16 -16.02 20.16
CA HIS A 218 10.81 -14.79 19.44
C HIS A 218 10.18 -15.10 18.08
N ILE A 219 10.82 -15.93 17.26
CA ILE A 219 10.28 -16.26 15.93
C ILE A 219 8.94 -17.02 16.04
N SER A 220 8.80 -17.91 17.01
CA SER A 220 7.54 -18.58 17.27
C SER A 220 6.46 -17.60 17.74
N LYS A 221 6.79 -16.63 18.60
CA LYS A 221 5.91 -15.54 19.01
C LYS A 221 5.48 -14.68 17.84
N MET A 222 6.41 -14.34 16.93
CA MET A 222 6.10 -13.62 15.69
C MET A 222 5.09 -14.37 14.85
N ILE A 223 5.28 -15.65 14.62
CA ILE A 223 4.38 -16.49 13.82
C ILE A 223 3.02 -16.66 14.50
N CYS A 224 2.99 -17.03 15.79
CA CYS A 224 1.75 -17.33 16.49
C CYS A 224 0.90 -16.08 16.77
N LYS A 225 1.54 -14.95 17.10
CA LYS A 225 0.86 -13.80 17.68
C LYS A 225 0.91 -12.55 16.82
N TYR A 226 1.99 -12.33 16.03
CA TYR A 226 2.23 -11.05 15.32
C TYR A 226 2.07 -11.09 13.81
N ILE A 227 1.74 -12.23 13.24
CA ILE A 227 1.16 -12.29 11.88
C ILE A 227 -0.32 -11.94 11.97
N VAL A 228 -0.77 -11.03 11.12
CA VAL A 228 -2.19 -10.68 10.93
C VAL A 228 -2.67 -11.30 9.63
N LEU A 229 -3.76 -12.06 9.70
CA LEU A 229 -4.41 -12.65 8.54
C LEU A 229 -5.43 -11.65 8.00
N ASN A 230 -5.18 -11.05 6.86
CA ASN A 230 -6.14 -10.15 6.22
C ASN A 230 -7.20 -10.97 5.48
N GLU A 231 -8.39 -11.04 6.06
CA GLU A 231 -9.50 -11.87 5.56
C GLU A 231 -10.09 -11.37 4.23
N THR A 232 -10.03 -10.05 3.98
CA THR A 232 -10.54 -9.48 2.73
C THR A 232 -9.62 -9.78 1.56
N ASN A 233 -8.32 -9.54 1.74
CA ASN A 233 -7.34 -9.67 0.68
C ASN A 233 -6.69 -11.07 0.64
N LYS A 234 -7.03 -11.97 1.59
CA LYS A 234 -6.46 -13.31 1.73
C LYS A 234 -4.92 -13.31 1.76
N ILE A 235 -4.33 -12.35 2.48
CA ILE A 235 -2.88 -12.18 2.64
C ILE A 235 -2.44 -12.25 4.09
N LEU A 236 -1.18 -12.63 4.28
CA LEU A 236 -0.48 -12.60 5.57
C LEU A 236 0.25 -11.26 5.72
N MET A 237 0.13 -10.63 6.88
CA MET A 237 0.82 -9.38 7.20
C MET A 237 1.68 -9.60 8.45
N VAL A 238 3.00 -9.54 8.31
CA VAL A 238 3.92 -9.59 9.45
C VAL A 238 4.16 -8.16 9.97
N LEU A 239 4.12 -7.96 11.30
CA LEU A 239 4.39 -6.65 11.88
C LEU A 239 5.85 -6.23 11.63
N ARG A 240 6.01 -4.93 11.41
CA ARG A 240 7.32 -4.26 11.36
C ARG A 240 7.88 -4.09 12.78
N PRO A 241 9.20 -3.95 12.97
CA PRO A 241 9.80 -3.89 14.30
C PRO A 241 9.16 -2.85 15.22
N TYR A 242 9.06 -1.60 14.78
CA TYR A 242 8.46 -0.52 15.56
C TYR A 242 6.98 -0.78 15.91
N GLN A 243 6.23 -1.48 15.05
CA GLN A 243 4.86 -1.90 15.37
C GLN A 243 4.85 -2.97 16.46
N PHE A 244 5.76 -3.94 16.36
CA PHE A 244 5.95 -4.98 17.37
C PHE A 244 6.28 -4.35 18.73
N TYR A 245 7.31 -3.49 18.81
CA TYR A 245 7.71 -2.86 20.06
C TYR A 245 6.63 -1.94 20.63
N ALA A 246 5.90 -1.21 19.80
CA ALA A 246 4.79 -0.38 20.24
C ALA A 246 3.65 -1.20 20.86
N VAL A 247 3.29 -2.33 20.22
CA VAL A 247 2.27 -3.25 20.75
C VAL A 247 2.74 -3.88 22.07
N GLU A 248 3.99 -4.34 22.16
CA GLU A 248 4.55 -4.91 23.39
C GLU A 248 4.61 -3.87 24.52
N ALA A 249 5.02 -2.63 24.24
CA ALA A 249 5.06 -1.55 25.22
C ALA A 249 3.66 -1.25 25.78
N LEU A 250 2.65 -1.20 24.91
CA LEU A 250 1.27 -0.96 25.32
C LEU A 250 0.72 -2.12 26.16
N ILE A 251 0.94 -3.37 25.73
CA ILE A 251 0.50 -4.57 26.48
C ILE A 251 1.19 -4.63 27.84
N ASN A 252 2.49 -4.34 27.90
CA ASN A 252 3.24 -4.31 29.17
C ASN A 252 2.71 -3.22 30.11
N GLN A 253 2.34 -2.04 29.57
CA GLN A 253 1.73 -0.97 30.35
C GLN A 253 0.39 -1.40 30.95
N VAL A 254 -0.47 -2.10 30.18
CA VAL A 254 -1.76 -2.60 30.68
C VAL A 254 -1.61 -3.73 31.70
N LYS A 255 -0.61 -4.59 31.55
CA LYS A 255 -0.38 -5.73 32.46
C LYS A 255 0.24 -5.33 33.78
N ASN A 256 1.18 -4.38 33.75
CA ASN A 256 2.10 -4.12 34.88
C ASN A 256 1.91 -2.73 35.50
N SER A 257 0.97 -1.92 35.00
CA SER A 257 0.77 -0.55 35.45
C SER A 257 -0.70 -0.15 35.28
N THR A 258 -1.14 0.86 36.01
CA THR A 258 -2.42 1.55 35.83
C THR A 258 -2.29 2.89 35.08
N LYS A 259 -1.06 3.22 34.65
CA LYS A 259 -0.77 4.49 33.99
C LYS A 259 -1.23 4.46 32.52
N ASN A 260 -1.63 5.62 32.03
CA ASN A 260 -1.88 5.89 30.61
C ASN A 260 -0.57 5.95 29.81
N GLY A 261 -0.65 6.08 28.50
CA GLY A 261 0.49 6.30 27.61
C GLY A 261 0.08 6.73 26.21
N TYR A 262 1.07 7.10 25.37
CA TYR A 262 0.80 7.33 23.97
C TYR A 262 1.90 6.75 23.08
N ILE A 263 1.54 6.48 21.85
CA ILE A 263 2.40 6.00 20.78
C ILE A 263 2.57 7.13 19.76
N TRP A 264 3.82 7.52 19.54
CA TRP A 264 4.16 8.52 18.53
C TRP A 264 4.70 7.84 17.28
N HIS A 265 3.82 7.55 16.33
CA HIS A 265 4.15 6.95 15.05
C HIS A 265 3.76 7.89 13.93
N THR A 266 4.71 8.22 13.04
CA THR A 266 4.48 9.15 11.92
C THR A 266 3.32 8.71 11.03
N THR A 267 2.77 9.64 10.30
CA THR A 267 1.73 9.36 9.29
C THR A 267 2.29 8.39 8.24
N GLY A 268 1.53 7.34 7.90
CA GLY A 268 1.98 6.34 6.94
C GLY A 268 2.72 5.14 7.52
N SER A 269 2.95 5.12 8.80
CA SER A 269 3.61 4.00 9.49
C SER A 269 2.70 2.78 9.73
N GLY A 270 1.41 2.82 9.34
CA GLY A 270 0.47 1.73 9.60
C GLY A 270 -0.04 1.71 11.05
N LYS A 271 -0.35 2.88 11.62
CA LYS A 271 -0.94 3.00 12.97
C LYS A 271 -2.18 2.15 13.16
N THR A 272 -3.06 2.07 12.16
CA THR A 272 -4.30 1.27 12.19
C THR A 272 -4.01 -0.22 12.42
N LEU A 273 -3.02 -0.79 11.72
CA LEU A 273 -2.61 -2.19 11.94
C LEU A 273 -2.02 -2.39 13.33
N THR A 274 -1.21 -1.45 13.81
CA THR A 274 -0.59 -1.49 15.14
C THR A 274 -1.65 -1.46 16.24
N SER A 275 -2.60 -0.52 16.15
CA SER A 275 -3.69 -0.35 17.13
C SER A 275 -4.69 -1.50 17.09
N PHE A 276 -5.01 -2.03 15.89
CA PHE A 276 -5.81 -3.25 15.74
C PHE A 276 -5.15 -4.42 16.48
N LYS A 277 -3.86 -4.66 16.23
CA LYS A 277 -3.16 -5.79 16.84
C LYS A 277 -3.06 -5.64 18.35
N ALA A 278 -2.79 -4.46 18.85
CA ALA A 278 -2.83 -4.16 20.28
C ALA A 278 -4.23 -4.44 20.85
N SER A 279 -5.29 -3.93 20.23
CA SER A 279 -6.68 -4.16 20.64
C SER A 279 -7.02 -5.64 20.70
N GLN A 280 -6.68 -6.39 19.64
CA GLN A 280 -6.92 -7.84 19.56
C GLN A 280 -6.25 -8.61 20.69
N ILE A 281 -5.01 -8.27 21.06
CA ILE A 281 -4.29 -8.93 22.13
C ILE A 281 -4.88 -8.54 23.50
N LEU A 282 -5.23 -7.28 23.70
CA LEU A 282 -5.80 -6.79 24.94
C LEU A 282 -7.16 -7.42 25.27
N THR A 283 -8.01 -7.71 24.26
CA THR A 283 -9.30 -8.39 24.48
C THR A 283 -9.16 -9.82 25.04
N ASN A 284 -7.97 -10.42 24.90
CA ASN A 284 -7.66 -11.74 25.43
C ASN A 284 -7.10 -11.71 26.86
N LEU A 285 -6.85 -10.53 27.43
CA LEU A 285 -6.36 -10.40 28.81
C LEU A 285 -7.55 -10.60 29.78
N PRO A 286 -7.44 -11.53 30.78
CA PRO A 286 -8.55 -11.89 31.68
C PRO A 286 -9.10 -10.71 32.49
N HIS A 287 -8.25 -9.76 32.85
CA HIS A 287 -8.61 -8.60 33.66
C HIS A 287 -9.16 -7.41 32.86
N VAL A 288 -9.09 -7.47 31.52
CA VAL A 288 -9.64 -6.43 30.64
C VAL A 288 -11.08 -6.79 30.24
N LYS A 289 -12.03 -6.00 30.68
CA LYS A 289 -13.45 -6.21 30.37
C LYS A 289 -13.79 -5.80 28.95
N LYS A 290 -13.32 -4.63 28.54
CA LYS A 290 -13.57 -4.05 27.22
C LYS A 290 -12.37 -3.29 26.69
N VAL A 291 -12.20 -3.32 25.38
CA VAL A 291 -11.29 -2.44 24.64
C VAL A 291 -12.15 -1.54 23.75
N VAL A 292 -12.01 -0.24 23.89
CA VAL A 292 -12.80 0.77 23.17
C VAL A 292 -11.88 1.57 22.29
N PHE A 293 -12.00 1.39 20.98
CA PHE A 293 -11.25 2.18 20.00
C PHE A 293 -12.07 3.42 19.63
N VAL A 294 -11.51 4.60 19.89
CA VAL A 294 -12.18 5.88 19.73
C VAL A 294 -11.57 6.65 18.58
N VAL A 295 -12.38 7.00 17.58
CA VAL A 295 -12.01 7.83 16.44
C VAL A 295 -12.69 9.21 16.53
N ASP A 296 -12.10 10.19 15.86
CA ASP A 296 -12.56 11.58 15.92
C ASP A 296 -13.86 11.80 15.11
N ARG A 297 -14.01 11.18 13.93
CA ARG A 297 -15.10 11.45 12.97
C ARG A 297 -15.86 10.19 12.54
N LYS A 298 -17.09 10.39 12.03
CA LYS A 298 -17.94 9.30 11.49
C LYS A 298 -17.32 8.60 10.28
N ASP A 299 -16.70 9.33 9.37
CA ASP A 299 -16.03 8.79 8.20
C ASP A 299 -14.82 7.92 8.61
N LEU A 300 -14.06 8.34 9.63
CA LEU A 300 -13.00 7.53 10.21
C LEU A 300 -13.53 6.30 10.96
N ASP A 301 -14.68 6.40 11.62
CA ASP A 301 -15.34 5.28 12.28
C ASP A 301 -15.66 4.16 11.26
N TYR A 302 -16.28 4.51 10.14
CA TYR A 302 -16.58 3.56 9.07
C TYR A 302 -15.31 2.97 8.45
N GLN A 303 -14.32 3.82 8.11
CA GLN A 303 -13.06 3.37 7.52
C GLN A 303 -12.29 2.46 8.48
N THR A 304 -12.18 2.82 9.75
CA THR A 304 -11.53 2.01 10.79
C THR A 304 -12.26 0.69 11.00
N THR A 305 -13.59 0.70 11.06
CA THR A 305 -14.41 -0.52 11.16
C THR A 305 -14.17 -1.43 9.96
N LYS A 306 -14.15 -0.89 8.75
CA LYS A 306 -13.87 -1.64 7.52
C LYS A 306 -12.46 -2.22 7.52
N GLU A 307 -11.46 -1.45 7.92
CA GLU A 307 -10.08 -1.93 8.02
C GLU A 307 -9.93 -3.02 9.10
N PHE A 308 -10.50 -2.83 10.29
CA PHE A 308 -10.44 -3.84 11.36
C PHE A 308 -11.16 -5.13 10.94
N ASN A 309 -12.33 -5.02 10.30
CA ASN A 309 -13.05 -6.20 9.77
C ASN A 309 -12.31 -6.85 8.58
N SER A 310 -11.45 -6.12 7.87
CA SER A 310 -10.59 -6.73 6.85
C SER A 310 -9.48 -7.59 7.47
N PHE A 311 -9.01 -7.22 8.65
CA PHE A 311 -8.02 -8.01 9.38
C PHE A 311 -8.63 -9.22 10.12
N SER A 312 -9.90 -9.10 10.56
CA SER A 312 -10.61 -10.20 11.21
C SER A 312 -12.12 -10.02 10.98
N LYS A 313 -12.69 -10.84 10.11
CA LYS A 313 -14.09 -10.74 9.68
C LYS A 313 -15.05 -10.80 10.87
N GLY A 314 -15.91 -9.78 10.99
CA GLY A 314 -16.91 -9.71 12.05
C GLY A 314 -16.34 -9.44 13.45
N CYS A 315 -15.08 -9.00 13.56
CA CYS A 315 -14.49 -8.66 14.86
C CYS A 315 -15.13 -7.41 15.47
N ILE A 316 -15.77 -6.58 14.66
CA ILE A 316 -16.42 -5.35 15.08
C ILE A 316 -17.76 -5.21 14.36
N ASP A 317 -18.81 -5.01 15.16
CA ASP A 317 -20.06 -4.45 14.68
C ASP A 317 -19.98 -2.92 14.74
N GLY A 318 -20.20 -2.26 13.62
CA GLY A 318 -20.20 -0.78 13.57
C GLY A 318 -21.21 -0.18 14.57
N THR A 319 -20.87 0.96 15.17
CA THR A 319 -21.81 1.71 16.00
C THR A 319 -22.53 2.74 15.16
N ASP A 320 -23.63 2.38 14.49
CA ASP A 320 -24.40 3.30 13.65
C ASP A 320 -25.00 4.48 14.47
N ASN A 321 -25.37 4.21 15.71
CA ASN A 321 -25.91 5.21 16.63
C ASN A 321 -25.53 4.94 18.09
N THR A 322 -25.78 5.93 18.97
CA THR A 322 -25.48 5.82 20.41
C THR A 322 -26.22 4.66 21.10
N LYS A 323 -27.43 4.32 20.64
CA LYS A 323 -28.20 3.20 21.22
C LYS A 323 -27.50 1.86 20.96
N GLN A 324 -26.94 1.67 19.78
CA GLN A 324 -26.12 0.50 19.40
C GLN A 324 -24.86 0.43 20.26
N LEU A 325 -24.17 1.56 20.42
CA LEU A 325 -22.98 1.65 21.27
C LEU A 325 -23.27 1.20 22.71
N VAL A 326 -24.33 1.74 23.33
CA VAL A 326 -24.73 1.35 24.68
C VAL A 326 -25.13 -0.14 24.78
N LYS A 327 -25.72 -0.71 23.72
CA LYS A 327 -25.99 -2.16 23.65
C LYS A 327 -24.68 -2.98 23.64
N GLN A 328 -23.69 -2.55 22.89
CA GLN A 328 -22.36 -3.22 22.84
C GLN A 328 -21.60 -3.11 24.17
N PHE A 329 -21.74 -1.98 24.88
CA PHE A 329 -21.21 -1.88 26.24
C PHE A 329 -21.88 -2.84 27.21
N ALA A 330 -23.20 -3.06 27.08
CA ALA A 330 -23.98 -3.89 27.97
C ALA A 330 -23.89 -5.42 27.70
N ASN A 331 -23.46 -5.84 26.51
CA ASN A 331 -23.34 -7.26 26.13
C ASN A 331 -21.87 -7.75 26.24
N ASP A 332 -21.58 -8.95 25.73
CA ASP A 332 -20.26 -9.58 25.81
C ASP A 332 -19.26 -9.11 24.72
N THR A 333 -19.60 -8.09 23.91
CA THR A 333 -18.69 -7.52 22.92
C THR A 333 -17.44 -6.95 23.60
N LYS A 334 -16.28 -7.54 23.35
CA LYS A 334 -15.02 -7.12 23.98
C LYS A 334 -14.33 -5.97 23.28
N LEU A 335 -14.41 -5.89 21.94
CA LEU A 335 -13.83 -4.82 21.14
C LEU A 335 -14.94 -3.95 20.55
N ILE A 336 -14.89 -2.65 20.85
CA ILE A 336 -15.87 -1.66 20.40
C ILE A 336 -15.12 -0.57 19.63
N VAL A 337 -15.60 -0.19 18.43
CA VAL A 337 -15.15 0.99 17.71
C VAL A 337 -16.25 2.03 17.71
N THR A 338 -15.91 3.27 18.04
CA THR A 338 -16.90 4.35 18.15
C THR A 338 -16.27 5.73 17.93
N THR A 339 -17.13 6.72 17.71
CA THR A 339 -16.68 8.13 17.69
C THR A 339 -16.69 8.76 19.08
N ILE A 340 -15.86 9.79 19.25
CA ILE A 340 -15.80 10.54 20.51
C ILE A 340 -17.16 11.16 20.89
N GLN A 341 -17.94 11.61 19.89
CA GLN A 341 -19.26 12.21 20.09
C GLN A 341 -20.30 11.19 20.60
N LYS A 342 -20.32 9.97 19.98
CA LYS A 342 -21.22 8.90 20.43
C LYS A 342 -20.90 8.47 21.86
N LEU A 343 -19.61 8.36 22.19
CA LEU A 343 -19.15 8.01 23.54
C LEU A 343 -19.56 9.09 24.55
N ASN A 344 -19.33 10.37 24.24
CA ASN A 344 -19.74 11.49 25.08
C ASN A 344 -21.26 11.48 25.31
N THR A 345 -22.07 11.23 24.27
CA THR A 345 -23.53 11.12 24.38
C THR A 345 -23.95 9.93 25.26
N ALA A 346 -23.26 8.78 25.15
CA ALA A 346 -23.58 7.59 25.93
C ALA A 346 -23.35 7.80 27.43
N ILE A 347 -22.34 8.55 27.85
CA ILE A 347 -22.00 8.81 29.26
C ILE A 347 -22.65 10.09 29.82
N SER A 348 -23.38 10.89 29.01
CA SER A 348 -24.00 12.15 29.44
C SER A 348 -25.53 12.14 29.45
N LYS A 349 -26.18 11.41 28.52
CA LYS A 349 -27.67 11.39 28.43
C LYS A 349 -28.29 10.45 29.46
N LYS A 350 -29.23 10.98 30.27
CA LYS A 350 -29.94 10.25 31.35
C LYS A 350 -30.48 8.89 30.93
N GLN A 351 -31.02 8.77 29.72
CA GLN A 351 -31.59 7.52 29.20
C GLN A 351 -30.58 6.37 29.04
N TYR A 352 -29.28 6.65 29.01
CA TYR A 352 -28.24 5.66 28.85
C TYR A 352 -27.46 5.39 30.14
N LEU A 353 -27.46 6.35 31.10
CA LEU A 353 -26.62 6.31 32.31
C LEU A 353 -26.79 5.01 33.09
N ALA A 354 -28.00 4.55 33.36
CA ALA A 354 -28.27 3.34 34.16
C ALA A 354 -27.62 2.06 33.59
N LYS A 355 -27.36 2.02 32.26
CA LYS A 355 -26.65 0.91 31.64
C LYS A 355 -25.14 1.10 31.68
N MET A 356 -24.68 2.33 31.53
CA MET A 356 -23.26 2.66 31.51
C MET A 356 -22.65 2.65 32.92
N GLU A 357 -23.40 3.04 33.95
CA GLU A 357 -23.01 3.01 35.39
C GLU A 357 -22.56 1.63 35.86
N LYS A 358 -23.14 0.57 35.31
CA LYS A 358 -22.74 -0.83 35.63
C LYS A 358 -21.32 -1.17 35.24
N LEU A 359 -20.70 -0.33 34.41
CA LEU A 359 -19.35 -0.53 33.87
C LEU A 359 -18.30 0.42 34.48
N GLN A 360 -18.72 1.29 35.41
CA GLN A 360 -17.83 2.31 35.99
C GLN A 360 -16.59 1.74 36.67
N ASP A 361 -16.72 0.59 37.34
CA ASP A 361 -15.63 -0.07 38.09
C ASP A 361 -14.90 -1.16 37.29
N GLU A 362 -15.42 -1.50 36.11
CA GLU A 362 -14.81 -2.49 35.22
C GLU A 362 -13.56 -1.96 34.58
N HIS A 363 -12.56 -2.82 34.38
CA HIS A 363 -11.32 -2.41 33.69
C HIS A 363 -11.57 -2.26 32.18
N ILE A 364 -11.59 -1.00 31.72
CA ILE A 364 -11.79 -0.65 30.32
C ILE A 364 -10.53 0.04 29.77
N VAL A 365 -10.04 -0.44 28.63
CA VAL A 365 -8.91 0.16 27.92
C VAL A 365 -9.44 0.97 26.74
N PHE A 366 -9.19 2.27 26.75
CA PHE A 366 -9.50 3.18 25.65
C PHE A 366 -8.28 3.42 24.78
N ILE A 367 -8.44 3.29 23.46
CA ILE A 367 -7.42 3.60 22.47
C ILE A 367 -7.94 4.71 21.58
N PHE A 368 -7.26 5.85 21.57
CA PHE A 368 -7.64 7.04 20.80
C PHE A 368 -6.75 7.18 19.56
N ASP A 369 -7.35 7.18 18.38
CA ASP A 369 -6.63 7.49 17.15
C ASP A 369 -6.59 9.01 16.90
N GLU A 370 -5.49 9.48 16.28
CA GLU A 370 -5.20 10.90 16.03
C GLU A 370 -5.45 11.80 17.26
N CYS A 371 -4.94 11.36 18.41
CA CYS A 371 -5.22 11.93 19.73
C CYS A 371 -4.71 13.36 19.97
N HIS A 372 -4.09 13.98 18.96
CA HIS A 372 -3.63 15.38 18.99
C HIS A 372 -4.76 16.41 18.75
N ARG A 373 -5.98 15.98 18.41
CA ARG A 373 -7.08 16.90 18.09
C ARG A 373 -7.71 17.52 19.34
N SER A 374 -8.18 18.77 19.24
CA SER A 374 -8.63 19.61 20.37
C SER A 374 -9.81 19.06 21.16
N GLN A 375 -10.72 18.35 20.51
CA GLN A 375 -11.92 17.80 21.14
C GLN A 375 -11.64 16.73 22.21
N PHE A 376 -10.43 16.15 22.22
CA PHE A 376 -10.08 15.15 23.22
C PHE A 376 -9.98 15.71 24.65
N GLY A 377 -9.66 16.99 24.83
CA GLY A 377 -9.44 17.55 26.16
C GLY A 377 -10.67 17.52 27.07
N GLU A 378 -11.84 17.96 26.60
CA GLU A 378 -13.07 17.98 27.39
C GLU A 378 -13.68 16.59 27.54
N THR A 379 -13.83 15.85 26.45
CA THR A 379 -14.35 14.48 26.48
C THR A 379 -13.43 13.55 27.27
N HIS A 380 -12.10 13.73 27.19
CA HIS A 380 -11.14 12.99 28.03
C HIS A 380 -11.43 13.17 29.53
N ASN A 381 -11.69 14.43 29.98
CA ASN A 381 -12.03 14.69 31.36
C ASN A 381 -13.38 14.04 31.74
N ARG A 382 -14.38 14.09 30.86
CA ARG A 382 -15.70 13.45 31.12
C ARG A 382 -15.58 11.92 31.23
N ILE A 383 -14.82 11.27 30.35
CA ILE A 383 -14.58 9.81 30.40
C ILE A 383 -13.87 9.48 31.72
N LYS A 384 -12.84 10.23 32.10
CA LYS A 384 -12.07 10.02 33.31
C LYS A 384 -12.89 10.27 34.60
N SER A 385 -13.89 11.17 34.55
CA SER A 385 -14.80 11.39 35.65
C SER A 385 -15.93 10.38 35.75
N PHE A 386 -16.27 9.72 34.64
CA PHE A 386 -17.35 8.73 34.59
C PHE A 386 -16.88 7.31 34.97
N PHE A 387 -15.73 6.88 34.49
CA PHE A 387 -15.20 5.54 34.75
C PHE A 387 -14.09 5.58 35.81
N ASN A 388 -14.14 4.67 36.80
CA ASN A 388 -13.21 4.61 37.91
C ASN A 388 -11.92 3.79 37.59
N ASN A 389 -12.04 2.77 36.72
CA ASN A 389 -10.97 1.82 36.43
C ASN A 389 -10.68 1.78 34.92
N ILE A 390 -9.93 2.74 34.42
CA ILE A 390 -9.61 2.87 33.00
C ILE A 390 -8.13 3.12 32.74
N GLN A 391 -7.69 2.70 31.57
CA GLN A 391 -6.44 3.13 30.99
C GLN A 391 -6.70 3.74 29.59
N MET A 392 -6.02 4.84 29.28
CA MET A 392 -6.17 5.56 28.04
C MET A 392 -4.85 5.59 27.27
N PHE A 393 -4.91 5.19 26.02
CA PHE A 393 -3.75 5.18 25.13
C PHE A 393 -4.03 6.02 23.89
N GLY A 394 -3.11 6.95 23.58
CA GLY A 394 -3.20 7.81 22.41
C GLY A 394 -2.29 7.31 21.27
N PHE A 395 -2.78 7.29 20.03
CA PHE A 395 -1.97 7.13 18.83
C PHE A 395 -1.96 8.45 18.06
N THR A 396 -0.77 8.92 17.67
CA THR A 396 -0.64 10.14 16.87
C THR A 396 0.65 10.14 16.06
N GLY A 397 0.60 10.77 14.87
CA GLY A 397 1.80 11.09 14.07
C GLY A 397 2.43 12.43 14.42
N THR A 398 1.66 13.30 15.06
CA THR A 398 2.02 14.70 15.33
C THR A 398 1.56 15.10 16.73
N PRO A 399 2.29 14.69 17.79
CA PRO A 399 1.93 15.05 19.17
C PRO A 399 1.84 16.58 19.37
N ILE A 400 1.01 17.00 20.32
CA ILE A 400 0.97 18.38 20.78
C ILE A 400 2.04 18.57 21.84
N PHE A 401 2.96 19.48 21.57
CA PHE A 401 3.99 19.99 22.49
C PHE A 401 3.62 21.41 22.95
N ALA A 402 4.41 21.98 23.83
CA ALA A 402 4.18 23.36 24.30
C ALA A 402 4.22 24.39 23.15
N ASP A 403 5.08 24.16 22.15
CA ASP A 403 5.34 25.06 21.03
C ASP A 403 4.19 25.10 19.99
N ASN A 404 3.46 24.00 19.83
CA ASN A 404 2.34 23.92 18.89
C ASN A 404 0.97 23.77 19.58
N ALA A 405 0.92 23.95 20.91
CA ALA A 405 -0.31 23.91 21.67
C ALA A 405 -1.16 25.17 21.47
N VAL A 406 -2.42 24.99 21.10
CA VAL A 406 -3.40 26.07 20.99
C VAL A 406 -4.11 26.24 22.34
N LYS A 407 -4.35 27.49 22.74
CA LYS A 407 -5.08 27.83 23.97
C LYS A 407 -6.58 27.67 23.71
N ASN A 408 -7.23 26.75 24.40
CA ASN A 408 -8.69 26.62 24.45
C ASN A 408 -9.22 27.04 25.83
N GLU A 409 -10.52 26.86 26.10
CA GLU A 409 -11.17 27.18 27.39
C GLU A 409 -10.52 26.49 28.58
N LEU A 410 -9.88 25.34 28.38
CA LEU A 410 -9.17 24.56 29.41
C LEU A 410 -7.67 24.90 29.51
N GLY A 411 -7.21 25.91 28.78
CA GLY A 411 -5.79 26.31 28.67
C GLY A 411 -5.04 25.55 27.56
N LYS A 412 -3.71 25.77 27.50
CA LYS A 412 -2.83 24.99 26.59
C LYS A 412 -2.59 23.61 27.18
N ARG A 413 -2.84 22.56 26.41
CA ARG A 413 -2.58 21.17 26.85
C ARG A 413 -1.75 20.42 25.83
N THR A 414 -0.82 19.64 26.36
CA THR A 414 0.07 18.78 25.56
C THR A 414 -0.44 17.34 25.53
N THR A 415 0.00 16.55 24.54
CA THR A 415 -0.30 15.11 24.47
C THR A 415 0.19 14.38 25.73
N LYS A 416 1.33 14.80 26.29
CA LYS A 416 1.88 14.22 27.52
C LYS A 416 0.99 14.48 28.74
N GLU A 417 0.41 15.66 28.87
CA GLU A 417 -0.53 15.97 29.96
C GLU A 417 -1.81 15.16 29.92
N LEU A 418 -2.30 14.84 28.72
CA LEU A 418 -3.52 14.06 28.53
C LEU A 418 -3.29 12.55 28.72
N PHE A 419 -2.21 12.02 28.11
CA PHE A 419 -1.98 10.57 28.01
C PHE A 419 -0.77 10.07 28.82
N GLY A 420 0.03 10.92 29.45
CA GLY A 420 1.21 10.52 30.17
C GLY A 420 2.44 10.35 29.28
N GLU A 421 3.28 9.35 29.56
CA GLU A 421 4.54 9.17 28.85
C GLU A 421 4.41 8.56 27.45
N CYS A 422 5.36 8.90 26.56
CA CYS A 422 5.50 8.27 25.25
C CYS A 422 6.07 6.87 25.43
N LEU A 423 5.26 5.85 25.10
CA LEU A 423 5.65 4.44 25.28
C LEU A 423 6.54 3.95 24.14
N HIS A 424 6.34 4.47 22.94
CA HIS A 424 7.17 4.16 21.77
C HIS A 424 7.15 5.31 20.77
N LYS A 425 8.29 5.54 20.11
CA LYS A 425 8.50 6.63 19.17
C LYS A 425 9.04 6.09 17.84
N TYR A 426 8.36 6.45 16.74
CA TYR A 426 8.80 6.17 15.37
C TYR A 426 8.44 7.36 14.48
N VAL A 427 9.42 8.20 14.22
CA VAL A 427 9.23 9.48 13.53
C VAL A 427 9.48 9.38 12.02
N ILE A 428 9.20 10.45 11.30
CA ILE A 428 9.31 10.46 9.84
C ILE A 428 10.74 10.18 9.34
N THR A 429 11.76 10.58 10.08
CA THR A 429 13.16 10.26 9.74
C THR A 429 13.45 8.77 9.83
N ASP A 430 12.90 8.09 10.85
CA ASP A 430 13.03 6.63 10.98
C ASP A 430 12.32 5.94 9.82
N ALA A 431 11.10 6.41 9.50
CA ALA A 431 10.29 5.85 8.42
C ALA A 431 10.94 6.00 7.04
N ILE A 432 11.62 7.12 6.79
CA ILE A 432 12.38 7.34 5.54
C ILE A 432 13.64 6.47 5.51
N LYS A 433 14.38 6.40 6.63
CA LYS A 433 15.55 5.51 6.74
C LYS A 433 15.18 4.06 6.52
N ASP A 434 14.03 3.62 7.00
CA ASP A 434 13.53 2.25 6.85
C ASP A 434 12.86 2.00 5.50
N GLU A 435 12.85 2.99 4.61
CA GLU A 435 12.19 2.89 3.30
C GLU A 435 10.69 2.56 3.44
N ASN A 436 10.05 3.04 4.51
CA ASN A 436 8.62 2.85 4.75
C ASN A 436 7.76 3.99 4.23
N VAL A 437 8.36 5.16 4.01
CA VAL A 437 7.76 6.33 3.35
C VAL A 437 8.81 7.03 2.49
N LEU A 438 8.35 7.80 1.49
CA LEU A 438 9.20 8.55 0.58
C LEU A 438 9.62 9.90 1.17
N LYS A 439 10.71 10.47 0.64
CA LYS A 439 11.12 11.87 0.87
C LYS A 439 10.16 12.83 0.16
N PHE A 440 10.21 14.10 0.55
CA PHE A 440 9.49 15.18 -0.13
C PHE A 440 10.42 15.96 -1.06
N SER A 441 9.95 16.20 -2.29
CA SER A 441 10.46 17.23 -3.18
C SER A 441 9.60 18.47 -3.00
N VAL A 442 10.12 19.54 -2.42
CA VAL A 442 9.35 20.77 -2.12
C VAL A 442 9.81 21.89 -3.03
N GLU A 443 8.90 22.34 -3.90
CA GLU A 443 9.13 23.45 -4.80
C GLU A 443 8.31 24.66 -4.39
N TYR A 444 8.98 25.80 -4.21
CA TYR A 444 8.36 27.08 -3.89
C TYR A 444 8.22 27.91 -5.17
N VAL A 445 7.00 28.06 -5.67
CA VAL A 445 6.69 28.75 -6.92
C VAL A 445 6.31 30.21 -6.64
N GLY A 446 7.11 31.15 -7.19
CA GLY A 446 6.89 32.58 -7.04
C GLY A 446 8.18 33.40 -6.91
N ARG A 447 8.03 34.72 -6.68
CA ARG A 447 9.19 35.63 -6.54
C ARG A 447 10.11 35.33 -5.35
N TYR A 448 9.71 34.43 -4.45
CA TYR A 448 10.43 34.06 -3.22
C TYR A 448 11.53 33.03 -3.45
N LYS A 449 11.71 32.50 -4.66
CA LYS A 449 12.70 31.47 -5.00
C LYS A 449 14.15 31.86 -4.70
N ARG A 450 14.43 33.15 -4.43
CA ARG A 450 15.78 33.72 -4.27
C ARG A 450 16.07 34.43 -2.94
N LYS A 451 15.15 34.48 -1.96
CA LYS A 451 15.45 35.10 -0.66
C LYS A 451 15.75 34.04 0.39
N GLU A 452 17.01 33.99 0.78
CA GLU A 452 17.52 33.14 1.88
C GLU A 452 17.07 33.59 3.28
N ILE A 453 16.32 34.66 3.40
CA ILE A 453 15.87 35.18 4.70
C ILE A 453 14.42 34.77 4.91
N ALA A 454 14.23 33.67 5.67
CA ALA A 454 12.95 33.27 6.20
C ALA A 454 12.59 34.17 7.40
N THR A 455 11.76 35.16 7.17
CA THR A 455 11.09 35.89 8.25
C THR A 455 9.62 35.51 8.28
N GLU A 456 9.02 35.43 9.50
CA GLU A 456 7.59 35.17 9.70
C GLU A 456 6.67 36.17 9.02
N ILE A 457 7.21 37.30 8.57
CA ILE A 457 6.49 38.46 8.10
C ILE A 457 6.49 38.44 6.56
N ASP A 458 5.37 38.00 5.96
CA ASP A 458 5.01 38.58 4.66
C ASP A 458 4.91 40.08 4.87
N ILE A 459 5.61 40.84 4.06
CA ILE A 459 5.69 42.29 4.17
C ILE A 459 4.26 42.87 4.22
N GLU A 460 3.84 43.39 5.39
CA GLU A 460 2.66 44.23 5.48
C GLU A 460 3.00 45.50 4.73
N VAL A 461 2.33 45.73 3.62
CA VAL A 461 2.38 47.01 2.90
C VAL A 461 1.14 47.75 3.36
N GLU A 462 1.34 48.96 3.91
CA GLU A 462 0.28 49.86 4.28
C GLU A 462 -0.68 50.04 3.09
N ASP A 463 -2.01 49.93 3.34
CA ASP A 463 -3.11 50.03 2.36
C ASP A 463 -3.30 48.86 1.35
N ILE A 464 -2.65 47.69 1.51
CA ILE A 464 -2.95 46.51 0.71
C ILE A 464 -3.63 45.46 1.57
N ASP A 465 -4.90 45.13 1.26
CA ASP A 465 -5.58 43.99 1.85
C ASP A 465 -4.92 42.69 1.36
N ARG A 466 -4.30 41.99 2.31
CA ARG A 466 -3.59 40.70 2.04
C ARG A 466 -4.53 39.66 1.44
N LYS A 467 -5.80 39.63 1.87
CA LYS A 467 -6.78 38.70 1.33
C LYS A 467 -7.08 39.02 -0.14
N GLU A 468 -7.30 40.31 -0.46
CA GLU A 468 -7.53 40.76 -1.83
C GLU A 468 -6.36 40.46 -2.77
N LEU A 469 -5.10 40.62 -2.31
CA LEU A 469 -3.91 40.25 -3.08
C LEU A 469 -3.83 38.75 -3.33
N MET A 470 -4.07 37.95 -2.30
CA MET A 470 -3.99 36.49 -2.40
C MET A 470 -5.11 35.85 -3.24
N GLU A 471 -6.28 36.50 -3.28
CA GLU A 471 -7.44 36.07 -4.06
C GLU A 471 -7.59 36.80 -5.40
N SER A 472 -6.60 37.60 -5.81
CA SER A 472 -6.66 38.34 -7.07
C SER A 472 -6.81 37.40 -8.27
N PRO A 473 -7.75 37.67 -9.22
CA PRO A 473 -8.03 36.78 -10.35
C PRO A 473 -6.78 36.44 -11.17
N ALA A 474 -5.93 37.45 -11.40
CA ALA A 474 -4.69 37.26 -12.16
C ALA A 474 -3.71 36.29 -11.50
N ARG A 475 -3.64 36.26 -10.16
CA ARG A 475 -2.83 35.31 -9.41
C ARG A 475 -3.41 33.91 -9.50
N LEU A 476 -4.70 33.76 -9.29
CA LEU A 476 -5.39 32.47 -9.36
C LEU A 476 -5.25 31.85 -10.77
N GLU A 477 -5.41 32.64 -11.82
CA GLU A 477 -5.21 32.18 -13.20
C GLU A 477 -3.79 31.67 -13.47
N LYS A 478 -2.76 32.42 -13.01
CA LYS A 478 -1.36 31.99 -13.16
C LYS A 478 -1.05 30.69 -12.42
N ILE A 479 -1.65 30.46 -11.26
CA ILE A 479 -1.51 29.21 -10.50
C ILE A 479 -2.14 28.05 -11.28
N VAL A 480 -3.34 28.24 -11.82
CA VAL A 480 -4.01 27.24 -12.65
C VAL A 480 -3.20 26.93 -13.89
N ASP A 481 -2.67 27.96 -14.59
CA ASP A 481 -1.81 27.77 -15.77
C ASP A 481 -0.54 26.98 -15.43
N TYR A 482 0.08 27.28 -14.29
CA TYR A 482 1.24 26.52 -13.80
C TYR A 482 0.88 25.05 -13.54
N ILE A 483 -0.26 24.79 -12.88
CA ILE A 483 -0.71 23.43 -12.59
C ILE A 483 -0.97 22.68 -13.89
N ILE A 484 -1.71 23.24 -14.83
CA ILE A 484 -2.00 22.63 -16.13
C ILE A 484 -0.70 22.28 -16.88
N ALA A 485 0.25 23.21 -16.94
CA ALA A 485 1.51 23.03 -17.66
C ALA A 485 2.44 21.97 -17.04
N ASN A 486 2.35 21.72 -15.72
CA ASN A 486 3.29 20.86 -15.02
C ASN A 486 2.67 19.58 -14.44
N HIS A 487 1.35 19.42 -14.50
CA HIS A 487 0.66 18.30 -13.84
C HIS A 487 1.13 16.95 -14.37
N ASP A 488 1.21 16.77 -15.68
CA ASP A 488 1.66 15.52 -16.31
C ASP A 488 3.07 15.14 -15.84
N ARG A 489 4.00 16.12 -15.83
CA ARG A 489 5.37 15.91 -15.33
C ARG A 489 5.39 15.50 -13.85
N LYS A 490 4.61 16.19 -12.99
CA LYS A 490 4.55 15.91 -11.54
C LYS A 490 3.87 14.59 -11.20
N THR A 491 3.05 14.06 -12.08
CA THR A 491 2.30 12.81 -11.89
C THR A 491 2.77 11.69 -12.82
N HIS A 492 3.93 11.83 -13.46
CA HIS A 492 4.49 10.86 -14.40
C HIS A 492 3.48 10.48 -15.50
N GLY A 493 3.03 11.47 -16.28
CA GLY A 493 2.06 11.27 -17.37
C GLY A 493 0.70 10.80 -16.86
N LYS A 494 0.22 11.33 -15.72
CA LYS A 494 -1.04 10.95 -15.06
C LYS A 494 -1.07 9.50 -14.52
N THR A 495 0.09 8.85 -14.43
CA THR A 495 0.21 7.55 -13.73
C THR A 495 -0.16 7.68 -12.25
N PHE A 496 -0.04 8.86 -11.67
CA PHE A 496 -0.42 9.19 -10.31
C PHE A 496 -1.40 10.36 -10.29
N THR A 497 -2.01 10.58 -9.12
CA THR A 497 -2.99 11.65 -8.90
C THR A 497 -2.40 12.82 -8.14
N GLY A 498 -3.03 13.99 -8.28
CA GLY A 498 -2.72 15.21 -7.54
C GLY A 498 -3.83 15.63 -6.59
N MET A 499 -3.45 16.36 -5.55
CA MET A 499 -4.39 17.05 -4.65
C MET A 499 -4.04 18.53 -4.62
N PHE A 500 -5.04 19.42 -4.67
CA PHE A 500 -4.84 20.83 -4.55
C PHE A 500 -5.58 21.36 -3.32
N CYS A 501 -4.82 21.77 -2.31
CA CYS A 501 -5.39 22.34 -1.09
C CYS A 501 -5.34 23.88 -1.12
N VAL A 502 -6.47 24.49 -0.81
CA VAL A 502 -6.68 25.95 -0.88
C VAL A 502 -7.18 26.51 0.44
N SER A 503 -7.11 27.85 0.57
CA SER A 503 -7.34 28.53 1.84
C SER A 503 -8.78 28.48 2.35
N SER A 504 -9.76 28.62 1.46
CA SER A 504 -11.18 28.69 1.81
C SER A 504 -12.07 28.02 0.75
N VAL A 505 -13.34 27.84 1.06
CA VAL A 505 -14.35 27.36 0.12
C VAL A 505 -14.56 28.35 -1.01
N ASP A 506 -14.59 29.64 -0.73
CA ASP A 506 -14.75 30.69 -1.76
C ASP A 506 -13.57 30.67 -2.75
N THR A 507 -12.35 30.51 -2.25
CA THR A 507 -11.16 30.38 -3.10
C THR A 507 -11.20 29.08 -3.91
N LEU A 508 -11.70 27.99 -3.33
CA LEU A 508 -11.89 26.71 -4.02
C LEU A 508 -12.86 26.87 -5.19
N ILE A 509 -14.00 27.51 -4.99
CA ILE A 509 -15.00 27.78 -6.02
C ILE A 509 -14.35 28.56 -7.18
N LYS A 510 -13.62 29.66 -6.87
CA LYS A 510 -12.91 30.45 -7.89
C LYS A 510 -11.94 29.60 -8.71
N TYR A 511 -11.14 28.75 -8.06
CA TYR A 511 -10.21 27.85 -8.74
C TYR A 511 -10.93 26.83 -9.62
N TYR A 512 -11.99 26.22 -9.12
CA TYR A 512 -12.75 25.24 -9.88
C TYR A 512 -13.37 25.86 -11.14
N ASP A 513 -13.98 27.05 -11.02
CA ASP A 513 -14.56 27.79 -12.14
C ASP A 513 -13.49 28.18 -13.20
N ILE A 514 -12.25 28.53 -12.77
CA ILE A 514 -11.13 28.79 -13.70
C ILE A 514 -10.71 27.51 -14.44
N PHE A 515 -10.58 26.38 -13.74
CA PHE A 515 -10.24 25.10 -14.37
C PHE A 515 -11.33 24.71 -15.36
N GLN A 516 -12.60 24.80 -14.99
CA GLN A 516 -13.73 24.45 -15.88
C GLN A 516 -13.74 25.32 -17.13
N ARG A 517 -13.61 26.63 -17.01
CA ARG A 517 -13.53 27.55 -18.14
C ARG A 517 -12.36 27.20 -19.08
N LYS A 518 -11.17 26.94 -18.54
CA LYS A 518 -9.99 26.56 -19.35
C LYS A 518 -10.17 25.21 -20.02
N LYS A 519 -10.93 24.30 -19.44
CA LYS A 519 -11.31 23.02 -20.06
C LYS A 519 -12.25 23.25 -21.25
N GLU A 520 -13.27 24.11 -21.11
CA GLU A 520 -14.18 24.51 -22.18
C GLU A 520 -13.44 25.25 -23.32
N GLU A 521 -12.39 26.01 -22.99
CA GLU A 521 -11.48 26.63 -23.96
C GLU A 521 -10.50 25.62 -24.62
N GLY A 522 -10.57 24.32 -24.29
CA GLY A 522 -9.70 23.30 -24.86
C GLY A 522 -8.26 23.33 -24.40
N LYS A 523 -7.94 24.03 -23.31
CA LYS A 523 -6.57 24.19 -22.81
C LYS A 523 -6.07 22.99 -22.01
N HIS A 524 -6.94 22.12 -21.54
CA HIS A 524 -6.61 20.87 -20.83
C HIS A 524 -7.79 19.88 -20.86
N ASN A 525 -7.48 18.61 -20.58
CA ASN A 525 -8.47 17.53 -20.47
C ASN A 525 -8.49 16.89 -19.06
N LEU A 526 -7.98 17.57 -18.04
CA LEU A 526 -7.87 17.04 -16.68
C LEU A 526 -9.25 16.72 -16.10
N LYS A 527 -9.35 15.57 -15.44
CA LYS A 527 -10.52 15.15 -14.65
C LYS A 527 -10.38 15.72 -13.24
N ILE A 528 -11.08 16.80 -12.96
CA ILE A 528 -11.00 17.54 -11.70
C ILE A 528 -12.26 17.28 -10.88
N ALA A 529 -12.08 16.87 -9.63
CA ALA A 529 -13.17 16.68 -8.70
C ALA A 529 -12.93 17.50 -7.42
N THR A 530 -13.99 17.82 -6.71
CA THR A 530 -13.89 18.60 -5.48
C THR A 530 -14.84 18.11 -4.41
N ILE A 531 -14.47 18.31 -3.17
CA ILE A 531 -15.34 18.07 -2.03
C ILE A 531 -14.99 19.04 -0.91
N PHE A 532 -16.01 19.61 -0.31
CA PHE A 532 -15.88 20.49 0.85
C PHE A 532 -17.14 20.42 1.74
N SER A 533 -16.98 20.81 3.00
CA SER A 533 -18.09 20.95 3.92
C SER A 533 -18.85 22.25 3.64
N TYR A 534 -20.17 22.19 3.65
CA TYR A 534 -21.04 23.36 3.49
C TYR A 534 -21.50 23.96 4.83
N ALA A 535 -20.89 23.55 5.97
CA ALA A 535 -21.02 24.25 7.25
C ALA A 535 -20.13 25.51 7.27
N ALA A 536 -20.48 26.47 8.13
CA ALA A 536 -19.94 27.85 8.12
C ALA A 536 -18.41 27.95 7.94
N ASN A 537 -18.00 29.03 7.25
CA ASN A 537 -16.66 29.43 6.82
C ASN A 537 -15.48 28.82 7.57
N GLU A 538 -14.71 27.96 6.87
CA GLU A 538 -13.36 27.57 7.28
C GLU A 538 -12.39 28.71 6.90
N ASP A 539 -12.23 29.69 7.80
CA ASP A 539 -11.28 30.78 7.61
C ASP A 539 -9.81 30.33 7.75
N ASP A 540 -8.90 31.05 7.12
CA ASP A 540 -7.44 30.82 7.13
C ASP A 540 -6.83 30.77 8.56
N ALA A 541 -7.53 31.30 9.57
CA ALA A 541 -7.17 31.22 10.98
C ALA A 541 -7.08 29.78 11.50
N ASP A 542 -7.78 28.83 10.87
CA ASP A 542 -7.83 27.41 11.29
C ASP A 542 -6.84 26.50 10.54
N ALA A 543 -5.94 27.08 9.77
CA ALA A 543 -4.90 26.33 9.02
C ALA A 543 -3.92 25.52 9.91
N ASN A 544 -4.04 25.60 11.22
CA ASN A 544 -3.29 24.78 12.19
C ASN A 544 -3.80 23.32 12.30
N GLY A 545 -4.71 22.90 11.44
CA GLY A 545 -5.28 21.54 11.45
C GLY A 545 -6.42 21.36 12.45
N PHE A 546 -6.86 22.43 13.13
CA PHE A 546 -8.09 22.44 13.89
C PHE A 546 -9.26 22.64 12.92
N LEU A 547 -10.19 21.69 12.93
CA LEU A 547 -11.50 21.93 12.37
C LEU A 547 -12.30 22.72 13.39
N PRO A 548 -13.13 23.70 12.97
CA PRO A 548 -14.05 24.35 13.85
C PRO A 548 -14.90 23.33 14.59
N GLU A 549 -15.19 23.57 15.87
CA GLU A 549 -16.03 22.69 16.71
C GLU A 549 -17.43 22.45 16.12
N GLU A 550 -17.84 23.26 15.16
CA GLU A 550 -19.17 23.25 14.53
C GLU A 550 -19.42 22.12 13.53
N LEU A 551 -18.38 21.37 13.06
CA LEU A 551 -18.61 20.15 12.29
C LEU A 551 -19.08 18.98 13.17
N SER A 552 -19.15 19.16 14.48
CA SER A 552 -19.61 18.20 15.45
C SER A 552 -21.14 18.10 15.62
N VAL A 553 -21.92 19.01 15.05
CA VAL A 553 -23.38 19.07 15.22
C VAL A 553 -24.10 18.74 13.92
N VAL A 554 -24.14 17.47 13.57
CA VAL A 554 -25.37 16.96 12.95
C VAL A 554 -26.26 16.47 14.11
N GLU A 555 -26.66 17.36 14.97
CA GLU A 555 -27.90 17.21 15.68
C GLU A 555 -29.02 17.62 14.72
N GLU A 556 -29.94 16.67 14.50
CA GLU A 556 -31.26 16.78 13.90
C GLU A 556 -31.57 17.98 12.93
N PRO A 557 -32.48 17.82 11.98
CA PRO A 557 -32.71 18.75 10.85
C PRO A 557 -32.96 20.23 11.17
N ARG A 558 -32.95 20.65 12.42
CA ARG A 558 -33.23 22.04 12.84
C ARG A 558 -32.02 22.99 12.80
N ALA A 559 -30.78 22.51 12.76
CA ALA A 559 -29.58 23.35 12.70
C ALA A 559 -29.15 23.76 11.27
N LEU A 560 -29.83 23.27 10.25
CA LEU A 560 -29.55 23.53 8.83
C LEU A 560 -29.95 24.94 8.31
N TYR A 561 -30.59 25.77 9.13
CA TYR A 561 -31.13 27.07 8.67
C TYR A 561 -30.13 28.22 8.61
N GLY A 562 -28.86 28.04 8.97
CA GLY A 562 -27.79 29.05 8.85
C GLY A 562 -26.78 28.82 7.73
N LEU A 563 -27.03 27.85 6.83
CA LEU A 563 -26.13 27.50 5.74
C LEU A 563 -26.14 28.58 4.65
N ASN A 564 -24.93 28.90 4.15
CA ASN A 564 -24.79 29.77 3.01
C ASN A 564 -25.37 29.05 1.78
N VAL A 565 -26.56 29.41 1.34
CA VAL A 565 -27.32 28.81 0.24
C VAL A 565 -26.45 28.72 -1.02
N HIS A 566 -25.69 29.78 -1.30
CA HIS A 566 -24.78 29.85 -2.43
C HIS A 566 -23.69 28.75 -2.43
N THR A 567 -23.10 28.44 -1.29
CA THR A 567 -22.04 27.43 -1.18
C THR A 567 -22.57 26.02 -1.46
N ARG A 568 -23.80 25.74 -1.02
CA ARG A 568 -24.46 24.45 -1.27
C ARG A 568 -24.85 24.29 -2.75
N GLU A 569 -25.38 25.36 -3.35
CA GLU A 569 -25.74 25.37 -4.78
C GLU A 569 -24.51 25.13 -5.65
N LYS A 570 -23.38 25.79 -5.35
CA LYS A 570 -22.10 25.55 -6.03
C LYS A 570 -21.59 24.12 -5.86
N LEU A 571 -21.73 23.52 -4.67
CA LEU A 571 -21.34 22.13 -4.47
C LEU A 571 -22.24 21.18 -5.28
N ASP A 572 -23.56 21.43 -5.34
CA ASP A 572 -24.48 20.64 -6.18
C ASP A 572 -24.16 20.79 -7.68
N GLU A 573 -23.75 21.99 -8.14
CA GLU A 573 -23.26 22.21 -9.51
C GLU A 573 -22.01 21.36 -9.78
N PHE A 574 -21.02 21.38 -8.88
CA PHE A 574 -19.79 20.60 -9.05
C PHE A 574 -20.03 19.08 -8.97
N ILE A 575 -20.95 18.64 -8.10
CA ILE A 575 -21.42 17.24 -8.10
C ILE A 575 -22.13 16.90 -9.40
N GLY A 576 -22.84 17.85 -10.01
CA GLY A 576 -23.44 17.70 -11.35
C GLY A 576 -22.39 17.40 -12.43
N HIS A 577 -21.29 18.17 -12.45
CA HIS A 577 -20.17 17.90 -13.36
C HIS A 577 -19.52 16.54 -13.09
N TYR A 578 -19.36 16.15 -11.83
CA TYR A 578 -18.86 14.84 -11.42
C TYR A 578 -19.80 13.72 -11.88
N ASN A 579 -21.11 13.87 -11.68
CA ASN A 579 -22.11 12.91 -12.13
C ASN A 579 -22.06 12.72 -13.65
N GLN A 580 -21.85 13.78 -14.40
CA GLN A 580 -21.68 13.74 -15.86
C GLN A 580 -20.40 12.99 -16.27
N MET A 581 -19.28 13.23 -15.53
CA MET A 581 -17.98 12.62 -15.80
C MET A 581 -17.96 11.12 -15.52
N PHE A 582 -18.74 10.65 -14.53
CA PHE A 582 -18.68 9.27 -14.03
C PHE A 582 -20.02 8.53 -14.07
N GLU A 583 -21.04 9.08 -14.75
CA GLU A 583 -22.38 8.50 -14.91
C GLU A 583 -23.08 8.16 -13.59
N THR A 584 -22.89 9.01 -12.58
CA THR A 584 -23.45 8.84 -11.22
C THR A 584 -24.64 9.78 -10.97
N LYS A 585 -25.31 9.68 -9.81
CA LYS A 585 -26.50 10.48 -9.46
C LYS A 585 -26.44 11.00 -8.03
N PHE A 586 -25.28 11.49 -7.61
CA PHE A 586 -25.10 12.05 -6.26
C PHE A 586 -25.68 13.46 -6.16
N SER A 587 -26.02 13.89 -4.93
CA SER A 587 -26.49 15.22 -4.64
C SER A 587 -26.25 15.58 -3.17
N THR A 588 -26.37 16.87 -2.82
CA THR A 588 -26.35 17.35 -1.43
C THR A 588 -27.74 17.31 -0.75
N LYS A 589 -28.79 16.78 -1.44
CA LYS A 589 -30.17 16.81 -0.94
C LYS A 589 -30.35 16.03 0.37
N ASP A 590 -29.64 14.96 0.54
CA ASP A 590 -29.61 14.15 1.74
C ASP A 590 -28.20 13.71 2.13
N SER A 591 -28.02 13.42 3.42
CA SER A 591 -26.70 13.05 3.97
C SER A 591 -26.18 11.71 3.45
N VAL A 592 -27.05 10.80 3.02
CA VAL A 592 -26.66 9.47 2.50
C VAL A 592 -26.05 9.64 1.11
N SER A 593 -26.71 10.43 0.24
CA SER A 593 -26.23 10.71 -1.11
C SER A 593 -24.87 11.44 -1.06
N PHE A 594 -24.72 12.43 -0.18
CA PHE A 594 -23.44 13.12 0.00
C PHE A 594 -22.35 12.18 0.56
N TYR A 595 -22.69 11.28 1.48
CA TYR A 595 -21.74 10.30 1.99
C TYR A 595 -21.31 9.28 0.93
N ASN A 596 -22.23 8.84 0.08
CA ASN A 596 -21.92 7.99 -1.07
C ASN A 596 -21.01 8.70 -2.06
N TYR A 597 -21.25 10.00 -2.31
CA TYR A 597 -20.35 10.84 -3.10
C TYR A 597 -18.93 10.89 -2.49
N TYR A 598 -18.81 11.11 -1.18
CA TYR A 598 -17.53 11.09 -0.46
C TYR A 598 -16.77 9.77 -0.65
N ASN A 599 -17.46 8.65 -0.54
CA ASN A 599 -16.86 7.33 -0.71
C ASN A 599 -16.46 7.07 -2.17
N ASP A 600 -17.30 7.46 -3.12
CA ASP A 600 -17.02 7.26 -4.54
C ASP A 600 -15.84 8.10 -5.01
N ILE A 601 -15.78 9.39 -4.65
CA ILE A 601 -14.64 10.25 -4.99
C ILE A 601 -13.34 9.72 -4.37
N SER A 602 -13.39 9.23 -3.12
CA SER A 602 -12.26 8.59 -2.47
C SER A 602 -11.76 7.36 -3.25
N LYS A 603 -12.69 6.52 -3.72
CA LYS A 603 -12.41 5.34 -4.54
C LYS A 603 -11.81 5.75 -5.88
N LYS A 604 -12.41 6.68 -6.59
CA LYS A 604 -11.98 7.16 -7.92
C LYS A 604 -10.57 7.79 -7.89
N VAL A 605 -10.22 8.51 -6.82
CA VAL A 605 -8.85 9.02 -6.63
C VAL A 605 -7.86 7.87 -6.45
N LYS A 606 -8.19 6.86 -5.64
CA LYS A 606 -7.34 5.67 -5.46
C LYS A 606 -7.17 4.86 -6.76
N GLU A 607 -8.21 4.80 -7.58
CA GLU A 607 -8.23 4.15 -8.89
C GLU A 607 -7.63 4.99 -10.02
N ARG A 608 -7.08 6.19 -9.71
CA ARG A 608 -6.47 7.09 -10.71
C ARG A 608 -7.45 7.62 -11.76
N LYS A 609 -8.76 7.60 -11.46
CA LYS A 609 -9.81 8.11 -12.37
C LYS A 609 -10.05 9.61 -12.22
N VAL A 610 -9.47 10.23 -11.20
CA VAL A 610 -9.46 11.68 -10.95
C VAL A 610 -8.01 12.15 -11.00
N ASP A 611 -7.71 13.13 -11.84
CA ASP A 611 -6.36 13.68 -11.99
C ASP A 611 -6.03 14.62 -10.83
N ILE A 612 -6.95 15.53 -10.47
CA ILE A 612 -6.76 16.49 -9.39
C ILE A 612 -7.97 16.52 -8.48
N LEU A 613 -7.74 16.37 -7.17
CA LEU A 613 -8.75 16.56 -6.14
C LEU A 613 -8.56 17.92 -5.47
N LEU A 614 -9.53 18.85 -5.64
CA LEU A 614 -9.54 20.14 -4.96
C LEU A 614 -10.16 20.03 -3.58
N VAL A 615 -9.49 20.53 -2.54
CA VAL A 615 -9.94 20.45 -1.15
C VAL A 615 -9.57 21.69 -0.34
N VAL A 616 -10.32 21.93 0.72
CA VAL A 616 -9.95 22.93 1.76
C VAL A 616 -9.27 22.22 2.93
N ASN A 617 -10.00 21.40 3.68
CA ASN A 617 -9.50 20.62 4.80
C ASN A 617 -9.81 19.12 4.69
N MET A 618 -10.90 18.76 4.01
CA MET A 618 -11.27 17.37 3.79
C MET A 618 -10.15 16.62 3.02
N PHE A 619 -9.91 15.38 3.37
CA PHE A 619 -8.84 14.53 2.83
C PHE A 619 -7.39 14.96 3.16
N LEU A 620 -7.12 16.16 3.70
CA LEU A 620 -5.77 16.50 4.20
C LEU A 620 -5.39 15.67 5.42
N THR A 621 -6.38 15.20 6.18
CA THR A 621 -6.18 14.29 7.31
C THR A 621 -7.04 13.04 7.14
N GLY A 622 -6.52 11.86 7.52
CA GLY A 622 -7.27 10.59 7.48
C GLY A 622 -7.39 9.90 6.10
N PHE A 623 -7.11 10.59 5.00
CA PHE A 623 -7.14 9.99 3.66
C PHE A 623 -5.85 9.27 3.34
N ASP A 624 -5.94 8.01 2.94
CA ASP A 624 -4.81 7.19 2.52
C ASP A 624 -4.98 6.74 1.07
N SER A 625 -4.07 7.22 0.21
CA SER A 625 -4.01 6.86 -1.20
C SER A 625 -2.55 6.73 -1.64
N PRO A 626 -2.05 5.52 -1.88
CA PRO A 626 -0.70 5.32 -2.40
C PRO A 626 -0.48 5.96 -3.78
N THR A 627 -1.54 6.09 -4.58
CA THR A 627 -1.52 6.70 -5.91
C THR A 627 -1.40 8.22 -5.91
N LEU A 628 -1.60 8.89 -4.76
CA LEU A 628 -1.43 10.33 -4.65
C LEU A 628 0.07 10.69 -4.57
N SER A 629 0.62 11.29 -5.62
CA SER A 629 2.05 11.66 -5.69
C SER A 629 2.30 13.14 -5.47
N THR A 630 1.32 14.01 -5.77
CA THR A 630 1.54 15.45 -5.85
C THR A 630 0.52 16.21 -5.00
N LEU A 631 1.04 17.18 -4.22
CA LEU A 631 0.22 18.13 -3.46
C LEU A 631 0.55 19.54 -3.92
N TYR A 632 -0.45 20.24 -4.45
CA TYR A 632 -0.40 21.68 -4.70
C TYR A 632 -0.94 22.41 -3.49
N VAL A 633 -0.25 23.46 -3.04
CA VAL A 633 -0.56 24.18 -1.79
C VAL A 633 -0.72 25.66 -2.03
N ASP A 634 -1.95 26.17 -1.94
CA ASP A 634 -2.26 27.60 -1.83
C ASP A 634 -3.01 27.87 -0.50
N LYS A 635 -2.42 27.39 0.58
CA LYS A 635 -2.94 27.51 1.95
C LYS A 635 -1.80 27.76 2.92
N ASN A 636 -2.03 28.57 3.96
CA ASN A 636 -1.01 28.84 4.98
C ASN A 636 -0.98 27.73 6.03
N LEU A 637 -0.33 26.62 5.72
CA LEU A 637 -0.21 25.48 6.61
C LEU A 637 0.91 25.68 7.63
N LYS A 638 0.69 25.20 8.88
CA LYS A 638 1.67 25.23 9.97
C LYS A 638 1.74 23.90 10.72
N TYR A 639 2.87 23.63 11.37
CA TYR A 639 3.08 22.50 12.29
C TYR A 639 2.47 21.17 11.83
N HIS A 640 1.58 20.60 12.63
CA HIS A 640 0.96 19.30 12.36
C HIS A 640 0.13 19.28 11.08
N GLY A 641 -0.63 20.35 10.79
CA GLY A 641 -1.41 20.45 9.54
C GLY A 641 -0.53 20.38 8.29
N LEU A 642 0.66 21.01 8.33
CA LEU A 642 1.64 20.99 7.24
C LEU A 642 2.21 19.57 7.04
N ILE A 643 2.74 18.95 8.09
CA ILE A 643 3.32 17.60 7.98
C ILE A 643 2.26 16.57 7.57
N GLN A 644 1.03 16.68 8.06
CA GLN A 644 -0.05 15.77 7.69
C GLN A 644 -0.45 15.90 6.22
N ALA A 645 -0.55 17.14 5.71
CA ALA A 645 -0.84 17.40 4.30
C ALA A 645 0.28 16.85 3.40
N TYR A 646 1.53 17.16 3.69
CA TYR A 646 2.69 16.64 2.94
C TYR A 646 2.72 15.11 2.94
N SER A 647 2.44 14.49 4.09
CA SER A 647 2.45 13.03 4.25
C SER A 647 1.32 12.31 3.50
N ARG A 648 0.44 13.02 2.80
CA ARG A 648 -0.50 12.38 1.86
C ARG A 648 0.21 11.85 0.62
N THR A 649 1.33 12.49 0.20
CA THR A 649 2.04 12.16 -1.03
C THR A 649 3.15 11.12 -0.87
N ASN A 650 3.59 10.81 0.35
CA ASN A 650 4.81 10.04 0.60
C ASN A 650 4.60 8.53 0.77
N ARG A 651 3.46 7.99 0.37
CA ARG A 651 3.22 6.55 0.36
C ARG A 651 4.00 5.86 -0.74
N ILE A 652 4.58 4.71 -0.41
CA ILE A 652 5.27 3.85 -1.37
C ILE A 652 4.24 3.02 -2.14
N ILE A 653 4.43 2.87 -3.43
CA ILE A 653 3.64 1.99 -4.28
C ILE A 653 4.55 1.16 -5.20
N ASN A 654 5.38 1.78 -6.02
CA ASN A 654 6.27 1.15 -6.99
C ASN A 654 7.57 1.95 -7.15
N GLU A 655 8.48 1.51 -8.02
CA GLU A 655 9.76 2.20 -8.26
C GLU A 655 9.59 3.55 -8.98
N GLN A 656 8.56 3.69 -9.80
CA GLN A 656 8.27 4.92 -10.55
C GLN A 656 7.94 6.09 -9.60
N LYS A 657 7.25 5.82 -8.48
CA LYS A 657 6.98 6.84 -7.45
C LYS A 657 8.19 6.99 -6.53
N SER A 658 9.14 7.83 -6.91
CA SER A 658 10.41 8.05 -6.18
C SER A 658 10.31 9.00 -4.99
N GLN A 659 9.34 9.94 -5.00
CA GLN A 659 9.14 10.97 -3.98
C GLN A 659 7.69 11.43 -3.86
N GLY A 660 7.38 12.18 -2.80
CA GLY A 660 6.18 12.99 -2.71
C GLY A 660 6.46 14.40 -3.23
N ASN A 661 5.75 14.84 -4.26
CA ASN A 661 5.91 16.17 -4.85
C ASN A 661 5.02 17.18 -4.12
N ILE A 662 5.63 18.25 -3.62
CA ILE A 662 4.93 19.36 -2.94
C ILE A 662 5.22 20.65 -3.72
N VAL A 663 4.20 21.26 -4.28
CA VAL A 663 4.30 22.53 -5.00
C VAL A 663 3.59 23.60 -4.21
N VAL A 664 4.33 24.60 -3.74
CA VAL A 664 3.86 25.60 -2.79
C VAL A 664 3.76 26.96 -3.47
N PHE A 665 2.57 27.57 -3.46
CA PHE A 665 2.28 28.90 -4.00
C PHE A 665 2.24 30.01 -2.92
N ARG A 666 2.64 29.65 -1.70
CA ARG A 666 2.76 30.55 -0.53
C ARG A 666 4.16 30.51 0.07
N ASN A 667 4.52 31.47 0.89
CA ASN A 667 5.79 31.47 1.59
C ASN A 667 5.76 30.52 2.80
N LEU A 668 5.90 29.21 2.56
CA LEU A 668 5.85 28.20 3.62
C LEU A 668 7.22 27.64 4.01
N LYS A 669 8.35 28.18 3.48
CA LYS A 669 9.66 27.58 3.76
C LYS A 669 9.96 27.57 5.26
N TYR A 670 9.76 28.70 5.95
CA TYR A 670 9.92 28.79 7.40
C TYR A 670 9.02 27.81 8.15
N ASN A 671 7.73 27.75 7.81
CA ASN A 671 6.76 26.84 8.44
C ASN A 671 7.13 25.37 8.19
N THR A 672 7.66 25.04 7.02
CA THR A 672 8.14 23.70 6.68
C THR A 672 9.34 23.30 7.55
N ASP A 673 10.34 24.17 7.65
CA ASP A 673 11.54 23.92 8.45
C ASP A 673 11.18 23.80 9.96
N GLN A 674 10.29 24.64 10.48
CA GLN A 674 9.80 24.57 11.86
C GLN A 674 9.02 23.28 12.13
N ALA A 675 8.12 22.88 11.22
CA ALA A 675 7.33 21.65 11.38
C ALA A 675 8.22 20.39 11.34
N ILE A 676 9.19 20.36 10.44
CA ILE A 676 10.17 19.27 10.37
C ILE A 676 11.00 19.19 11.65
N THR A 677 11.50 20.33 12.14
CA THR A 677 12.29 20.40 13.38
C THR A 677 11.49 19.93 14.59
N LEU A 678 10.23 20.33 14.70
CA LEU A 678 9.35 19.97 15.81
C LEU A 678 9.03 18.48 15.87
N PHE A 679 8.75 17.87 14.72
CA PHE A 679 8.32 16.46 14.65
C PHE A 679 9.43 15.47 14.34
N SER A 680 10.69 15.93 14.31
CA SER A 680 11.86 15.05 14.19
C SER A 680 13.07 15.61 14.95
N ASN A 681 13.98 16.35 14.29
CA ASN A 681 15.08 17.13 14.86
C ASN A 681 15.62 18.13 13.81
N LYS A 682 16.50 19.05 14.21
CA LYS A 682 17.07 20.07 13.29
C LYS A 682 17.88 19.47 12.13
N GLU A 683 18.55 18.34 12.36
CA GLU A 683 19.37 17.65 11.34
C GLU A 683 18.52 16.84 10.36
N ALA A 684 17.22 16.74 10.60
CA ALA A 684 16.31 15.93 9.83
C ALA A 684 15.91 16.52 8.48
N ILE A 685 16.11 17.81 8.25
CA ILE A 685 15.69 18.48 7.02
C ILE A 685 16.33 17.80 5.80
N GLU A 686 17.62 17.50 5.83
CA GLU A 686 18.33 16.80 4.74
C GLU A 686 17.90 15.35 4.55
N VAL A 687 17.35 14.72 5.59
CA VAL A 687 16.81 13.36 5.52
C VAL A 687 15.42 13.35 4.91
N ILE A 688 14.58 14.33 5.25
CA ILE A 688 13.16 14.39 4.89
C ILE A 688 12.93 15.04 3.55
N ILE A 689 13.68 16.12 3.22
CA ILE A 689 13.57 16.84 1.95
C ILE A 689 14.60 16.28 0.97
N MET A 690 14.23 16.18 -0.28
CA MET A 690 15.14 15.82 -1.36
C MET A 690 16.19 16.93 -1.61
N LYS A 691 17.33 16.53 -2.14
CA LYS A 691 18.38 17.45 -2.55
C LYS A 691 17.90 18.35 -3.71
N PRO A 692 18.53 19.52 -3.93
CA PRO A 692 18.26 20.37 -5.08
C PRO A 692 18.51 19.67 -6.43
N TYR A 693 17.92 20.20 -7.48
CA TYR A 693 18.01 19.68 -8.85
C TYR A 693 19.46 19.47 -9.31
N GLU A 694 20.33 20.45 -9.05
CA GLU A 694 21.74 20.43 -9.44
C GLU A 694 22.52 19.24 -8.87
N ASP A 695 22.18 18.80 -7.66
CA ASP A 695 22.81 17.63 -7.04
C ASP A 695 22.46 16.33 -7.78
N TYR A 696 21.25 16.21 -8.32
CA TYR A 696 20.84 15.06 -9.12
C TYR A 696 21.43 15.11 -10.54
N VAL A 697 21.56 16.29 -11.15
CA VAL A 697 22.29 16.49 -12.40
C VAL A 697 23.74 16.00 -12.26
N LYS A 698 24.43 16.42 -11.18
CA LYS A 698 25.78 15.96 -10.88
C LYS A 698 25.86 14.43 -10.74
N LYS A 699 24.96 13.83 -9.98
CA LYS A 699 24.91 12.36 -9.78
C LYS A 699 24.67 11.62 -11.09
N PHE A 700 23.79 12.15 -11.95
CA PHE A 700 23.53 11.55 -13.25
C PHE A 700 24.79 11.55 -14.12
N ASN A 701 25.50 12.69 -14.16
CA ASN A 701 26.73 12.82 -14.93
C ASN A 701 27.84 11.92 -14.38
N GLU A 702 27.97 11.76 -13.08
CA GLU A 702 28.90 10.82 -12.44
C GLU A 702 28.55 9.36 -12.80
N ALA A 703 27.28 8.97 -12.79
CA ALA A 703 26.82 7.64 -13.19
C ALA A 703 27.05 7.40 -14.69
N PHE A 704 26.87 8.42 -15.52
CA PHE A 704 27.17 8.32 -16.96
C PHE A 704 28.66 8.10 -17.22
N ILE A 705 29.56 8.80 -16.51
CA ILE A 705 31.01 8.54 -16.58
C ILE A 705 31.32 7.10 -16.18
N ALA A 706 30.69 6.58 -15.13
CA ALA A 706 30.88 5.20 -14.73
C ALA A 706 30.39 4.20 -15.80
N LEU A 707 29.28 4.51 -16.49
CA LEU A 707 28.80 3.72 -17.63
C LEU A 707 29.83 3.65 -18.75
N LEU A 708 30.41 4.79 -19.13
CA LEU A 708 31.44 4.87 -20.19
C LEU A 708 32.71 4.10 -19.83
N GLN A 709 33.03 3.90 -18.56
CA GLN A 709 34.17 3.05 -18.15
C GLN A 709 33.91 1.56 -18.42
N ILE A 710 32.65 1.11 -18.37
CA ILE A 710 32.26 -0.28 -18.66
C ILE A 710 31.98 -0.46 -20.14
N THR A 711 31.20 0.44 -20.72
CA THR A 711 30.77 0.40 -22.12
C THR A 711 30.99 1.79 -22.76
N PRO A 712 32.17 2.03 -23.35
CA PRO A 712 32.50 3.33 -23.94
C PRO A 712 31.61 3.76 -25.10
N THR A 713 30.97 2.81 -25.76
CA THR A 713 30.00 3.03 -26.85
C THR A 713 28.80 2.12 -26.66
N VAL A 714 27.66 2.47 -27.25
CA VAL A 714 26.45 1.63 -27.19
C VAL A 714 26.72 0.21 -27.71
N ASN A 715 27.51 0.08 -28.79
CA ASN A 715 27.82 -1.22 -29.36
C ASN A 715 28.72 -2.08 -28.46
N SER A 716 29.57 -1.45 -27.62
CA SER A 716 30.43 -2.21 -26.70
C SER A 716 29.68 -2.98 -25.63
N VAL A 717 28.37 -2.75 -25.45
CA VAL A 717 27.52 -3.62 -24.62
C VAL A 717 27.44 -5.04 -25.20
N ASN A 718 27.46 -5.18 -26.53
CA ASN A 718 27.42 -6.49 -27.17
C ASN A 718 28.76 -7.26 -27.03
N ASP A 719 29.84 -6.56 -26.70
CA ASP A 719 31.19 -7.10 -26.60
C ASP A 719 31.58 -7.49 -25.17
N LEU A 720 30.65 -7.37 -24.20
CA LEU A 720 30.89 -7.79 -22.82
C LEU A 720 31.14 -9.30 -22.74
N GLN A 721 32.27 -9.67 -22.12
CA GLN A 721 32.78 -11.04 -22.19
C GLN A 721 32.24 -11.97 -21.09
N THR A 722 31.85 -11.41 -19.95
CA THR A 722 31.43 -12.16 -18.78
C THR A 722 30.08 -11.67 -18.26
N GLU A 723 29.33 -12.58 -17.60
CA GLU A 723 28.09 -12.22 -16.92
C GLU A 723 28.32 -11.19 -15.81
N ASP A 724 29.49 -11.14 -15.17
CA ASP A 724 29.84 -10.11 -14.18
C ASP A 724 29.98 -8.73 -14.84
N ASP A 725 30.46 -8.64 -16.08
CA ASP A 725 30.53 -7.39 -16.87
C ASP A 725 29.13 -6.96 -17.31
N GLU A 726 28.28 -7.88 -17.78
CA GLU A 726 26.87 -7.62 -18.09
C GLU A 726 26.11 -7.13 -16.84
N LEU A 727 26.33 -7.75 -15.68
CA LEU A 727 25.77 -7.33 -14.41
C LEU A 727 26.23 -5.92 -13.99
N ALA A 728 27.51 -5.59 -14.21
CA ALA A 728 28.05 -4.26 -13.93
C ALA A 728 27.37 -3.19 -14.80
N PHE A 729 27.19 -3.46 -16.09
CA PHE A 729 26.46 -2.59 -17.01
C PHE A 729 25.00 -2.40 -16.54
N ILE A 730 24.29 -3.50 -16.27
CA ILE A 730 22.89 -3.47 -15.80
C ILE A 730 22.75 -2.58 -14.55
N LYS A 731 23.64 -2.72 -13.57
CA LYS A 731 23.60 -1.95 -12.31
C LYS A 731 23.76 -0.46 -12.57
N VAL A 732 24.76 -0.06 -13.35
CA VAL A 732 25.05 1.36 -13.60
C VAL A 732 23.96 2.00 -14.46
N PHE A 733 23.47 1.30 -15.49
CA PHE A 733 22.37 1.83 -16.30
C PHE A 733 21.05 1.93 -15.51
N ARG A 734 20.78 0.99 -14.63
CA ARG A 734 19.66 1.06 -13.70
C ARG A 734 19.73 2.28 -12.77
N ASP A 735 20.93 2.61 -12.27
CA ASP A 735 21.12 3.82 -11.46
C ASP A 735 20.88 5.10 -12.30
N LEU A 736 21.27 5.14 -13.57
CA LEU A 736 20.92 6.23 -14.48
C LEU A 736 19.40 6.36 -14.66
N MET A 737 18.68 5.26 -14.86
CA MET A 737 17.22 5.26 -14.96
C MET A 737 16.56 5.79 -13.68
N ARG A 738 17.02 5.38 -12.50
CA ARG A 738 16.52 5.86 -11.21
C ARG A 738 16.72 7.37 -11.03
N ILE A 739 17.91 7.87 -11.36
CA ILE A 739 18.24 9.30 -11.26
C ILE A 739 17.44 10.10 -12.30
N LYS A 740 17.33 9.62 -13.54
CA LYS A 740 16.47 10.24 -14.56
C LYS A 740 15.01 10.34 -14.08
N ASN A 741 14.46 9.27 -13.53
CA ASN A 741 13.09 9.26 -13.02
C ASN A 741 12.85 10.32 -11.92
N ILE A 742 13.85 10.59 -11.08
CA ILE A 742 13.80 11.68 -10.10
C ILE A 742 13.87 13.03 -10.81
N LEU A 743 14.82 13.22 -11.74
CA LEU A 743 15.05 14.48 -12.46
C LEU A 743 13.84 14.92 -13.27
N THR A 744 13.16 14.00 -13.94
CA THR A 744 11.98 14.30 -14.77
C THR A 744 10.80 14.84 -13.98
N ALA A 745 10.74 14.63 -12.65
CA ALA A 745 9.73 15.18 -11.78
C ALA A 745 9.96 16.65 -11.38
N PHE A 746 11.17 17.20 -11.62
CA PHE A 746 11.46 18.62 -11.38
C PHE A 746 10.93 19.49 -12.53
N SER A 747 10.37 20.67 -12.20
CA SER A 747 9.84 21.61 -13.21
C SER A 747 10.95 22.22 -14.09
N ASP A 748 12.17 22.29 -13.57
CA ASP A 748 13.33 22.88 -14.25
C ASP A 748 14.08 21.87 -15.13
N PHE A 749 13.68 20.59 -15.19
CA PHE A 749 14.37 19.55 -15.93
C PHE A 749 14.51 19.83 -17.43
N LYS A 750 15.75 19.72 -17.92
CA LYS A 750 16.12 19.79 -19.33
C LYS A 750 17.21 18.77 -19.63
N TRP A 751 17.14 18.14 -20.80
CA TRP A 751 18.16 17.19 -21.25
C TRP A 751 19.53 17.87 -21.49
N GLU A 752 19.52 19.16 -21.84
CA GLU A 752 20.74 19.96 -22.06
C GLU A 752 21.59 20.14 -20.80
N ASP A 753 21.00 19.93 -19.61
CA ASP A 753 21.72 20.01 -18.34
C ASP A 753 22.53 18.74 -18.06
N LEU A 754 22.28 17.65 -18.82
CA LEU A 754 22.91 16.35 -18.64
C LEU A 754 24.06 16.13 -19.62
N ALA A 755 25.11 15.39 -19.22
CA ALA A 755 26.21 15.00 -20.08
C ALA A 755 25.82 13.94 -21.15
N MET A 756 24.68 13.29 -20.98
CA MET A 756 24.08 12.31 -21.87
C MET A 756 22.82 12.89 -22.50
N ASN A 757 22.70 12.92 -23.80
CA ASN A 757 21.50 13.36 -24.48
C ASN A 757 20.41 12.25 -24.48
N GLU A 758 19.18 12.63 -24.80
CA GLU A 758 18.03 11.71 -24.80
C GLU A 758 18.23 10.52 -25.75
N GLN A 759 18.67 10.75 -26.98
CA GLN A 759 18.89 9.69 -27.97
C GLN A 759 19.91 8.65 -27.48
N LEU A 760 21.04 9.10 -26.93
CA LEU A 760 22.07 8.21 -26.41
C LEU A 760 21.54 7.39 -25.20
N PHE A 761 20.69 7.99 -24.36
CA PHE A 761 20.02 7.28 -23.26
C PHE A 761 19.10 6.19 -23.79
N GLU A 762 18.28 6.47 -24.81
CA GLU A 762 17.36 5.49 -25.41
C GLU A 762 18.13 4.38 -26.15
N ASP A 763 19.27 4.69 -26.77
CA ASP A 763 20.12 3.68 -27.41
C ASP A 763 20.71 2.69 -26.38
N TYR A 764 21.23 3.16 -25.25
CA TYR A 764 21.67 2.29 -24.15
C TYR A 764 20.51 1.53 -23.50
N LYS A 765 19.34 2.13 -23.41
CA LYS A 765 18.12 1.50 -22.92
C LYS A 765 17.72 0.33 -23.82
N SER A 766 17.84 0.46 -25.15
CA SER A 766 17.62 -0.64 -26.08
C SER A 766 18.56 -1.81 -25.79
N LYS A 767 19.84 -1.57 -25.55
CA LYS A 767 20.83 -2.61 -25.20
C LYS A 767 20.53 -3.28 -23.85
N TYR A 768 20.05 -2.51 -22.90
CA TYR A 768 19.62 -3.03 -21.61
C TYR A 768 18.41 -3.99 -21.76
N LEU A 769 17.46 -3.66 -22.65
CA LEU A 769 16.32 -4.53 -22.97
C LEU A 769 16.76 -5.78 -23.76
N ASP A 770 17.75 -5.67 -24.67
CA ASP A 770 18.32 -6.82 -25.37
C ASP A 770 18.89 -7.85 -24.37
N LEU A 771 19.58 -7.39 -23.30
CA LEU A 771 20.08 -8.27 -22.23
C LEU A 771 18.93 -8.88 -21.41
N TYR A 772 17.88 -8.13 -21.13
CA TYR A 772 16.69 -8.66 -20.46
C TYR A 772 16.04 -9.79 -21.27
N ASP A 773 15.84 -9.59 -22.58
CA ASP A 773 15.23 -10.57 -23.46
C ASP A 773 16.13 -11.82 -23.64
N LYS A 774 17.46 -11.64 -23.68
CA LYS A 774 18.44 -12.74 -23.66
C LYS A 774 18.25 -13.63 -22.42
N VAL A 775 18.19 -13.02 -21.24
CA VAL A 775 18.01 -13.75 -19.96
C VAL A 775 16.65 -14.45 -19.90
N LYS A 776 15.59 -13.82 -20.43
CA LYS A 776 14.24 -14.37 -20.39
C LYS A 776 14.03 -15.53 -21.37
N SER A 777 14.75 -15.56 -22.47
CA SER A 777 14.66 -16.59 -23.51
C SER A 777 15.39 -17.90 -23.17
N ASP A 778 16.27 -17.89 -22.17
CA ASP A 778 17.05 -19.06 -21.76
C ASP A 778 16.21 -19.98 -20.83
N HIS A 779 15.55 -20.98 -21.41
CA HIS A 779 14.62 -21.89 -20.75
C HIS A 779 15.26 -23.19 -20.22
N GLN A 780 16.49 -23.17 -19.76
CA GLN A 780 17.16 -24.35 -19.22
C GLN A 780 16.53 -24.82 -17.88
N LYS A 781 16.47 -26.13 -17.65
CA LYS A 781 15.88 -26.73 -16.44
C LYS A 781 16.67 -26.49 -15.15
N GLU A 782 17.90 -26.06 -15.24
CA GLU A 782 18.77 -25.70 -14.11
C GLU A 782 19.27 -24.28 -14.31
N LYS A 783 19.36 -23.52 -13.20
CA LYS A 783 19.90 -22.18 -13.22
C LYS A 783 21.37 -22.22 -13.69
N VAL A 784 21.65 -21.57 -14.80
CA VAL A 784 23.00 -21.48 -15.38
C VAL A 784 23.56 -20.07 -15.29
N SER A 785 22.69 -19.03 -15.35
CA SER A 785 23.08 -17.62 -15.38
C SER A 785 22.85 -16.91 -14.05
N ILE A 786 23.78 -16.05 -13.64
CA ILE A 786 23.62 -15.16 -12.47
C ILE A 786 22.60 -14.05 -12.76
N LEU A 787 22.33 -13.75 -14.03
CA LEU A 787 21.43 -12.67 -14.45
C LEU A 787 19.94 -13.05 -14.33
N GLU A 788 19.60 -14.33 -14.17
CA GLU A 788 18.19 -14.77 -14.04
C GLU A 788 17.44 -14.21 -12.85
N ASP A 789 18.15 -13.90 -11.76
CA ASP A 789 17.57 -13.32 -10.55
C ASP A 789 17.71 -11.79 -10.53
N VAL A 790 18.41 -11.18 -11.48
CA VAL A 790 18.63 -9.72 -11.56
C VAL A 790 17.32 -9.02 -11.90
N ASP A 791 17.03 -7.96 -11.18
CA ASP A 791 15.89 -7.12 -11.46
C ASP A 791 16.26 -6.01 -12.45
N PHE A 792 15.62 -6.05 -13.60
CA PHE A 792 15.81 -5.06 -14.67
C PHE A 792 14.97 -3.77 -14.46
N GLU A 793 14.20 -3.66 -13.37
CA GLU A 793 13.37 -2.46 -13.06
C GLU A 793 12.58 -1.92 -14.26
N LEU A 794 11.89 -2.80 -14.96
CA LEU A 794 11.12 -2.46 -16.16
C LEU A 794 10.05 -1.36 -15.89
N GLU A 795 9.66 -1.17 -14.63
CA GLU A 795 8.75 -0.08 -14.22
C GLU A 795 9.32 1.31 -14.49
N LEU A 796 10.66 1.45 -14.51
CA LEU A 796 11.35 2.72 -14.82
C LEU A 796 11.55 2.93 -16.33
N ILE A 797 11.40 1.87 -17.10
CA ILE A 797 11.41 1.96 -18.54
C ILE A 797 10.03 2.48 -18.92
N HIS A 798 9.88 3.80 -19.09
CA HIS A 798 8.78 4.33 -19.85
C HIS A 798 8.91 3.71 -21.26
N ARG A 799 8.20 2.62 -21.46
CA ARG A 799 7.63 2.39 -22.76
C ARG A 799 6.65 3.55 -22.91
N ASP A 800 6.78 4.35 -23.96
CA ASP A 800 5.62 4.98 -24.52
C ASP A 800 4.69 3.81 -24.74
N GLU A 801 3.81 3.56 -23.78
CA GLU A 801 2.78 2.54 -23.94
C GLU A 801 1.98 3.06 -25.11
N VAL A 802 2.19 2.44 -26.27
CA VAL A 802 1.28 2.50 -27.38
C VAL A 802 0.00 1.93 -26.81
N ASN A 803 -0.72 2.78 -26.12
CA ASN A 803 -2.00 2.41 -25.52
C ASN A 803 -3.06 2.40 -26.60
N VAL A 804 -4.20 1.85 -26.29
CA VAL A 804 -5.34 1.82 -27.20
C VAL A 804 -5.72 3.24 -27.67
N ALA A 805 -5.52 4.28 -26.83
CA ALA A 805 -5.76 5.68 -27.21
C ALA A 805 -4.86 6.14 -28.37
N TYR A 806 -3.59 5.71 -28.40
CA TYR A 806 -2.69 5.99 -29.53
C TYR A 806 -3.13 5.22 -30.79
N ILE A 807 -3.55 3.97 -30.64
CA ILE A 807 -4.13 3.20 -31.77
C ILE A 807 -5.39 3.89 -32.29
N ILE A 808 -6.27 4.41 -31.43
CA ILE A 808 -7.45 5.18 -31.85
C ILE A 808 -7.03 6.43 -32.64
N GLN A 809 -6.00 7.15 -32.21
CA GLN A 809 -5.47 8.30 -32.98
C GLN A 809 -4.94 7.89 -34.36
N LEU A 810 -4.28 6.75 -34.46
CA LEU A 810 -3.85 6.21 -35.75
C LEU A 810 -5.03 5.75 -36.60
N LEU A 811 -6.10 5.21 -36.00
CA LEU A 811 -7.34 4.85 -36.72
C LEU A 811 -8.06 6.09 -37.24
N ILE A 812 -8.13 7.18 -36.48
CA ILE A 812 -8.65 8.48 -36.93
C ILE A 812 -7.84 8.98 -38.13
N LYS A 813 -6.52 8.93 -38.02
CA LYS A 813 -5.61 9.29 -39.09
C LYS A 813 -5.78 8.40 -40.31
N LEU A 814 -5.90 7.10 -40.14
CA LEU A 814 -6.16 6.14 -41.22
C LEU A 814 -7.44 6.45 -41.97
N LYS A 815 -8.48 6.90 -41.27
CA LYS A 815 -9.75 7.30 -41.88
C LYS A 815 -9.68 8.63 -42.61
N SER A 816 -8.85 9.57 -42.17
CA SER A 816 -8.68 10.93 -42.73
C SER A 816 -7.65 11.01 -43.85
N ASP A 817 -6.72 10.03 -43.98
CA ASP A 817 -5.62 10.07 -44.94
C ASP A 817 -6.05 9.83 -46.38
N THR A 818 -5.32 10.42 -47.33
CA THR A 818 -5.45 10.18 -48.77
C THR A 818 -4.88 8.80 -49.16
N GLN A 819 -5.38 8.20 -50.24
CA GLN A 819 -5.09 6.81 -50.68
C GLN A 819 -3.61 6.38 -50.69
N LYS A 820 -2.63 7.31 -50.71
CA LYS A 820 -1.20 6.98 -50.68
C LYS A 820 -0.63 6.77 -49.29
N ASP A 821 -1.19 7.40 -48.27
CA ASP A 821 -0.69 7.37 -46.90
C ASP A 821 -1.40 6.27 -46.05
N VAL A 822 -2.58 5.81 -46.47
CA VAL A 822 -3.36 4.74 -45.83
C VAL A 822 -2.56 3.45 -45.65
N ALA A 823 -1.86 2.96 -46.65
CA ALA A 823 -1.10 1.73 -46.60
C ALA A 823 0.15 1.84 -45.64
N GLN A 824 0.67 3.04 -45.44
CA GLN A 824 1.77 3.29 -44.53
C GLN A 824 1.30 3.35 -43.07
N THR A 825 0.18 4.04 -42.81
CA THR A 825 -0.44 4.14 -41.48
C THR A 825 -0.97 2.77 -41.02
N GLU A 826 -1.58 2.00 -41.91
CA GLU A 826 -2.02 0.62 -41.63
C GLU A 826 -0.82 -0.29 -41.26
N LYS A 827 0.26 -0.20 -42.02
CA LYS A 827 1.50 -0.91 -41.72
C LYS A 827 2.13 -0.50 -40.37
N GLU A 828 2.06 0.78 -40.01
CA GLU A 828 2.50 1.28 -38.69
C GLU A 828 1.65 0.67 -37.57
N ILE A 829 0.32 0.64 -37.70
CA ILE A 829 -0.59 0.01 -36.72
C ILE A 829 -0.24 -1.48 -36.56
N PHE A 830 -0.10 -2.23 -37.66
CA PHE A 830 0.24 -3.65 -37.58
C PHE A 830 1.65 -3.91 -37.00
N ASN A 831 2.63 -3.06 -37.27
CA ASN A 831 3.96 -3.16 -36.67
C ASN A 831 3.90 -2.93 -35.15
N LEU A 832 3.12 -1.95 -34.70
CA LEU A 832 2.94 -1.66 -33.30
C LEU A 832 2.22 -2.82 -32.57
N LEU A 833 1.14 -3.34 -33.16
CA LEU A 833 0.41 -4.51 -32.64
C LEU A 833 1.28 -5.77 -32.53
N ASN A 834 2.25 -5.95 -33.41
CA ASN A 834 3.18 -7.08 -33.39
C ASN A 834 4.32 -6.91 -32.39
N ASN A 835 4.80 -5.68 -32.23
CA ASN A 835 6.01 -5.40 -31.44
C ASN A 835 5.70 -5.22 -29.94
N GLU A 836 4.46 -4.78 -29.61
CA GLU A 836 4.05 -4.54 -28.22
C GLU A 836 3.35 -5.77 -27.63
N ALA A 837 3.98 -6.38 -26.62
CA ALA A 837 3.51 -7.64 -26.03
C ALA A 837 2.06 -7.56 -25.50
N HIS A 838 1.67 -6.40 -24.93
CA HIS A 838 0.34 -6.18 -24.35
C HIS A 838 -0.74 -5.85 -25.41
N LEU A 839 -0.35 -5.50 -26.62
CA LEU A 839 -1.27 -5.28 -27.73
C LEU A 839 -1.47 -6.54 -28.59
N ARG A 840 -0.61 -7.55 -28.47
CA ARG A 840 -0.75 -8.80 -29.24
C ARG A 840 -2.06 -9.52 -28.95
N SER A 841 -2.52 -9.52 -27.69
CA SER A 841 -3.81 -10.10 -27.31
C SER A 841 -5.02 -9.36 -27.93
N LYS A 842 -4.83 -8.09 -28.30
CA LYS A 842 -5.85 -7.20 -28.87
C LYS A 842 -5.82 -7.11 -30.39
N ARG A 843 -4.79 -7.70 -31.02
CA ARG A 843 -4.51 -7.59 -32.43
C ARG A 843 -5.70 -8.00 -33.30
N GLU A 844 -6.25 -9.20 -33.08
CA GLU A 844 -7.36 -9.74 -33.87
C GLU A 844 -8.60 -8.86 -33.80
N LEU A 845 -8.86 -8.26 -32.64
CA LEU A 845 -9.99 -7.34 -32.44
C LEU A 845 -9.79 -6.01 -33.18
N ILE A 846 -8.57 -5.46 -33.14
CA ILE A 846 -8.24 -4.21 -33.83
C ILE A 846 -8.23 -4.43 -35.35
N GLU A 847 -7.67 -5.54 -35.82
CA GLU A 847 -7.73 -5.95 -37.23
C GLU A 847 -9.19 -6.08 -37.70
N LYS A 848 -10.02 -6.75 -36.92
CA LYS A 848 -11.45 -6.89 -37.20
C LYS A 848 -12.16 -5.53 -37.27
N PHE A 849 -11.87 -4.61 -36.38
CA PHE A 849 -12.43 -3.27 -36.42
C PHE A 849 -12.01 -2.50 -37.67
N ILE A 850 -10.75 -2.60 -38.08
CA ILE A 850 -10.21 -1.95 -39.27
C ILE A 850 -10.92 -2.49 -40.55
N GLU A 851 -11.15 -3.81 -40.63
CA GLU A 851 -11.73 -4.46 -41.80
C GLU A 851 -13.25 -4.29 -41.88
N GLU A 852 -13.96 -4.43 -40.73
CA GLU A 852 -15.44 -4.52 -40.75
C GLU A 852 -16.12 -3.18 -40.39
N ASN A 853 -15.60 -2.41 -39.45
CA ASN A 853 -16.27 -1.22 -38.90
C ASN A 853 -15.71 0.10 -39.46
N LEU A 854 -14.41 0.25 -39.58
CA LEU A 854 -13.79 1.50 -40.03
C LEU A 854 -14.23 1.96 -41.42
N PRO A 855 -14.47 1.06 -42.42
CA PRO A 855 -14.95 1.49 -43.74
C PRO A 855 -16.37 2.10 -43.72
N VAL A 856 -17.21 1.71 -42.75
CA VAL A 856 -18.61 2.11 -42.65
C VAL A 856 -18.81 3.44 -41.92
N ILE A 857 -17.82 3.89 -41.13
CA ILE A 857 -17.85 5.16 -40.40
C ILE A 857 -17.72 6.31 -41.41
N GLU A 858 -18.65 7.27 -41.40
CA GLU A 858 -18.64 8.40 -42.35
C GLU A 858 -17.66 9.51 -41.91
N ASP A 859 -17.63 9.86 -40.59
CA ASP A 859 -16.79 10.93 -40.04
C ASP A 859 -15.64 10.37 -39.20
N SER A 860 -14.45 10.91 -39.39
CA SER A 860 -13.26 10.53 -38.59
C SER A 860 -13.42 10.82 -37.08
N ASP A 861 -14.23 11.82 -36.72
CA ASP A 861 -14.50 12.19 -35.32
C ASP A 861 -15.38 11.16 -34.60
N ASP A 862 -16.12 10.31 -35.33
CA ASP A 862 -16.95 9.24 -34.77
C ASP A 862 -16.16 7.94 -34.49
N VAL A 863 -14.93 7.81 -34.99
CA VAL A 863 -14.09 6.62 -34.83
C VAL A 863 -13.91 6.22 -33.36
N PRO A 864 -13.67 7.12 -32.40
CA PRO A 864 -13.53 6.74 -31.01
C PRO A 864 -14.79 6.12 -30.40
N GLN A 865 -15.96 6.68 -30.70
CA GLN A 865 -17.25 6.20 -30.20
C GLN A 865 -17.63 4.85 -30.79
N GLU A 866 -17.44 4.67 -32.10
CA GLU A 866 -17.75 3.41 -32.78
C GLU A 866 -16.73 2.31 -32.37
N PHE A 867 -15.47 2.67 -32.08
CA PHE A 867 -14.49 1.73 -31.54
C PHE A 867 -14.88 1.28 -30.13
N GLU A 868 -15.28 2.20 -29.25
CA GLU A 868 -15.70 1.88 -27.88
C GLU A 868 -16.95 0.99 -27.86
N LYS A 869 -17.93 1.27 -28.75
CA LYS A 869 -19.12 0.46 -28.91
C LYS A 869 -18.79 -0.96 -29.39
N PHE A 870 -18.00 -1.09 -30.46
CA PHE A 870 -17.50 -2.36 -30.95
C PHE A 870 -16.78 -3.16 -29.89
N TRP A 871 -15.91 -2.48 -29.14
CA TRP A 871 -15.13 -3.12 -28.06
C TRP A 871 -16.03 -3.69 -26.97
N ASN A 872 -17.00 -2.93 -26.51
CA ASN A 872 -17.97 -3.35 -25.50
C ASN A 872 -18.84 -4.53 -25.98
N GLU A 873 -19.28 -4.52 -27.24
CA GLU A 873 -20.03 -5.63 -27.83
C GLU A 873 -19.21 -6.92 -27.91
N GLU A 874 -17.96 -6.85 -28.35
CA GLU A 874 -17.05 -8.01 -28.41
C GLU A 874 -16.65 -8.51 -27.00
N GLN A 875 -16.48 -7.61 -26.03
CA GLN A 875 -16.25 -7.97 -24.63
C GLN A 875 -17.43 -8.75 -24.02
N LEU A 876 -18.65 -8.27 -24.19
CA LEU A 876 -19.87 -8.95 -23.72
C LEU A 876 -20.02 -10.32 -24.37
N LYS A 877 -19.76 -10.42 -25.68
CA LYS A 877 -19.80 -11.67 -26.41
C LYS A 877 -18.74 -12.67 -25.89
N ALA A 878 -17.49 -12.24 -25.76
CA ALA A 878 -16.40 -13.07 -25.25
C ALA A 878 -16.67 -13.55 -23.82
N PHE A 879 -17.23 -12.70 -22.96
CA PHE A 879 -17.65 -13.09 -21.61
C PHE A 879 -18.76 -14.14 -21.63
N ALA A 880 -19.79 -13.95 -22.46
CA ALA A 880 -20.88 -14.91 -22.59
C ALA A 880 -20.39 -16.27 -23.12
N ASP A 881 -19.48 -16.26 -24.10
CA ASP A 881 -18.87 -17.47 -24.64
C ASP A 881 -18.00 -18.19 -23.58
N LEU A 882 -17.20 -17.46 -22.81
CA LEU A 882 -16.40 -18.01 -21.70
C LEU A 882 -17.30 -18.71 -20.66
N VAL A 883 -18.36 -18.04 -20.21
CA VAL A 883 -19.33 -18.55 -19.24
C VAL A 883 -20.03 -19.79 -19.77
N LYS A 884 -20.46 -19.77 -21.04
CA LYS A 884 -21.21 -20.87 -21.68
C LYS A 884 -20.34 -22.10 -21.91
N GLU A 885 -19.15 -21.92 -22.48
CA GLU A 885 -18.25 -23.04 -22.84
C GLU A 885 -17.69 -23.76 -21.61
N GLU A 886 -17.32 -23.00 -20.56
CA GLU A 886 -16.78 -23.56 -19.32
C GLU A 886 -17.88 -23.88 -18.28
N LYS A 887 -19.15 -23.62 -18.61
CA LYS A 887 -20.32 -23.81 -17.73
C LYS A 887 -20.16 -23.13 -16.37
N LEU A 888 -19.81 -21.86 -16.39
CA LEU A 888 -19.58 -21.07 -15.20
C LEU A 888 -20.85 -20.32 -14.78
N ASN A 889 -20.91 -19.92 -13.51
CA ASN A 889 -21.92 -18.99 -13.03
C ASN A 889 -21.51 -17.56 -13.39
N ALA A 890 -22.32 -16.87 -14.20
CA ALA A 890 -22.00 -15.55 -14.75
C ALA A 890 -21.72 -14.52 -13.64
N ASP A 891 -22.65 -14.35 -12.68
CA ASP A 891 -22.54 -13.35 -11.61
C ASP A 891 -21.31 -13.57 -10.72
N ARG A 892 -20.99 -14.86 -10.43
CA ARG A 892 -19.81 -15.21 -9.64
C ARG A 892 -18.51 -15.03 -10.42
N THR A 893 -18.54 -15.28 -11.73
CA THR A 893 -17.36 -15.09 -12.60
C THR A 893 -17.04 -13.60 -12.76
N GLU A 894 -18.07 -12.77 -12.99
CA GLU A 894 -17.92 -11.32 -13.03
C GLU A 894 -17.34 -10.78 -11.71
N LYS A 895 -17.91 -11.21 -10.59
CA LYS A 895 -17.40 -10.83 -9.27
C LYS A 895 -15.97 -11.29 -9.01
N LEU A 896 -15.58 -12.50 -9.46
CA LEU A 896 -14.20 -12.98 -9.34
C LEU A 896 -13.23 -12.13 -10.17
N ILE A 897 -13.64 -11.70 -11.35
CA ILE A 897 -12.86 -10.79 -12.20
C ILE A 897 -12.74 -9.41 -11.55
N GLU A 898 -13.83 -8.86 -11.00
CA GLU A 898 -13.80 -7.61 -10.23
C GLU A 898 -12.86 -7.70 -9.02
N ASP A 899 -12.95 -8.79 -8.25
CA ASP A 899 -12.09 -9.03 -7.09
C ASP A 899 -10.62 -9.18 -7.52
N TYR A 900 -10.35 -9.80 -8.68
CA TYR A 900 -9.01 -9.89 -9.27
C TYR A 900 -8.46 -8.52 -9.63
N LEU A 901 -9.23 -7.72 -10.34
CA LEU A 901 -8.82 -6.37 -10.75
C LEU A 901 -8.62 -5.43 -9.56
N PHE A 902 -9.47 -5.55 -8.55
CA PHE A 902 -9.38 -4.73 -7.34
C PHE A 902 -8.17 -5.09 -6.46
N ALA A 903 -7.92 -6.40 -6.30
CA ALA A 903 -6.87 -6.92 -5.42
C ALA A 903 -5.52 -7.10 -6.12
N GLU A 904 -5.46 -6.93 -7.46
CA GLU A 904 -4.29 -7.28 -8.31
C GLU A 904 -3.75 -8.70 -8.00
N ARG A 905 -4.66 -9.61 -7.60
CA ARG A 905 -4.36 -10.98 -7.18
C ARG A 905 -5.01 -11.96 -8.15
N GLU A 906 -4.20 -12.70 -8.90
CA GLU A 906 -4.73 -13.79 -9.76
C GLU A 906 -5.62 -14.74 -8.95
N PRO A 907 -6.80 -15.09 -9.49
CA PRO A 907 -7.69 -16.05 -8.86
C PRO A 907 -6.99 -17.39 -8.57
N LEU A 908 -7.35 -18.00 -7.46
CA LEU A 908 -6.82 -19.32 -7.15
C LEU A 908 -7.61 -20.41 -7.91
N ARG A 909 -6.95 -21.50 -8.21
CA ARG A 909 -7.57 -22.63 -8.91
C ARG A 909 -8.87 -23.11 -8.23
N ASP A 910 -8.90 -23.15 -6.92
CA ASP A 910 -10.07 -23.59 -6.16
C ASP A 910 -11.22 -22.57 -6.25
N GLU A 911 -10.91 -21.27 -6.26
CA GLU A 911 -11.89 -20.19 -6.47
C GLU A 911 -12.54 -20.31 -7.86
N VAL A 912 -11.72 -20.61 -8.87
CA VAL A 912 -12.17 -20.83 -10.24
C VAL A 912 -13.03 -22.10 -10.37
N LEU A 913 -12.69 -23.18 -9.67
CA LEU A 913 -13.47 -24.42 -9.68
C LEU A 913 -14.82 -24.28 -8.96
N GLU A 914 -14.96 -23.30 -8.06
CA GLU A 914 -16.25 -22.99 -7.41
C GLU A 914 -17.24 -22.29 -8.34
N LEU A 915 -16.76 -21.71 -9.45
CA LEU A 915 -17.60 -21.05 -10.46
C LEU A 915 -18.39 -22.02 -11.31
N ILE A 916 -17.95 -23.28 -11.40
CA ILE A 916 -18.55 -24.31 -12.29
C ILE A 916 -19.98 -24.64 -11.83
N GLU A 917 -20.94 -24.50 -12.73
CA GLU A 917 -22.31 -24.95 -12.54
C GLU A 917 -22.49 -26.42 -12.95
N GLY A 918 -23.12 -27.21 -12.07
CA GLY A 918 -23.40 -28.63 -12.33
C GLY A 918 -22.38 -29.59 -11.72
N ASN A 919 -22.07 -30.68 -12.43
CA ASN A 919 -21.17 -31.74 -11.90
C ASN A 919 -19.72 -31.23 -11.83
N LYS A 920 -19.20 -31.16 -10.58
CA LYS A 920 -17.79 -30.78 -10.35
C LYS A 920 -16.84 -31.84 -10.90
N PRO A 921 -15.67 -31.43 -11.46
CA PRO A 921 -14.69 -32.38 -12.02
C PRO A 921 -14.17 -33.35 -10.96
N THR A 922 -13.82 -34.57 -11.40
CA THR A 922 -13.21 -35.58 -10.52
C THR A 922 -11.88 -35.12 -9.97
N LEU A 923 -11.40 -35.71 -8.86
CA LEU A 923 -10.14 -35.30 -8.20
C LEU A 923 -8.92 -35.32 -9.15
N LEU A 924 -8.92 -36.22 -10.12
CA LEU A 924 -7.85 -36.32 -11.13
C LEU A 924 -7.91 -35.22 -12.21
N GLU A 925 -9.10 -34.71 -12.48
CA GLU A 925 -9.36 -33.70 -13.52
C GLU A 925 -9.33 -32.25 -12.98
N ARG A 926 -9.49 -32.07 -11.66
CA ARG A 926 -9.56 -30.73 -11.03
C ARG A 926 -8.39 -29.84 -11.40
N LYS A 927 -7.17 -30.39 -11.42
CA LYS A 927 -5.98 -29.62 -11.75
C LYS A 927 -6.05 -29.10 -13.19
N LYS A 928 -6.32 -29.98 -14.15
CA LYS A 928 -6.34 -29.64 -15.58
C LYS A 928 -7.51 -28.70 -15.92
N THR A 929 -8.68 -28.94 -15.33
CA THR A 929 -9.85 -28.10 -15.56
C THR A 929 -9.68 -26.72 -14.92
N GLY A 930 -9.20 -26.65 -13.67
CA GLY A 930 -8.96 -25.37 -12.99
C GLY A 930 -7.90 -24.53 -13.68
N ASP A 931 -6.78 -25.14 -14.13
CA ASP A 931 -5.73 -24.42 -14.88
C ASP A 931 -6.27 -23.90 -16.22
N ARG A 932 -7.08 -24.68 -16.93
CA ARG A 932 -7.69 -24.25 -18.21
C ARG A 932 -8.62 -23.06 -18.03
N ILE A 933 -9.54 -23.13 -17.06
CA ILE A 933 -10.51 -22.05 -16.81
C ILE A 933 -9.76 -20.79 -16.33
N LEU A 934 -8.78 -20.94 -15.44
CA LEU A 934 -7.95 -19.84 -14.96
C LEU A 934 -7.23 -19.14 -16.12
N THR A 935 -6.59 -19.90 -17.01
CA THR A 935 -5.93 -19.35 -18.20
C THR A 935 -6.91 -18.54 -19.04
N ARG A 936 -8.11 -19.08 -19.31
CA ARG A 936 -9.13 -18.38 -20.11
C ARG A 936 -9.66 -17.10 -19.43
N ILE A 937 -9.82 -17.10 -18.13
CA ILE A 937 -10.18 -15.88 -17.37
C ILE A 937 -9.05 -14.83 -17.47
N LEU A 938 -7.80 -15.24 -17.31
CA LEU A 938 -6.65 -14.35 -17.43
C LEU A 938 -6.51 -13.80 -18.86
N ASP A 939 -6.68 -14.64 -19.88
CA ASP A 939 -6.66 -14.23 -21.28
C ASP A 939 -7.80 -13.22 -21.59
N PHE A 940 -8.99 -13.45 -21.04
CA PHE A 940 -10.11 -12.50 -21.16
C PHE A 940 -9.77 -11.14 -20.51
N VAL A 941 -9.22 -11.15 -19.30
CA VAL A 941 -8.85 -9.91 -18.60
C VAL A 941 -7.71 -9.19 -19.34
N GLU A 942 -6.71 -9.90 -19.82
CA GLU A 942 -5.59 -9.31 -20.57
C GLU A 942 -6.06 -8.72 -21.92
N THR A 943 -7.01 -9.38 -22.59
CA THR A 943 -7.50 -8.92 -23.88
C THR A 943 -8.43 -7.72 -23.76
N PHE A 944 -9.39 -7.76 -22.84
CA PHE A 944 -10.49 -6.77 -22.82
C PHE A 944 -10.36 -5.71 -21.73
N ILE A 945 -9.61 -5.96 -20.66
CA ILE A 945 -9.60 -5.09 -19.49
C ILE A 945 -8.22 -4.43 -19.26
N ASN A 946 -7.14 -5.20 -19.32
CA ASN A 946 -5.79 -4.65 -19.14
C ASN A 946 -5.35 -3.85 -20.37
N GLY A 947 -4.81 -2.64 -20.16
CA GLY A 947 -4.33 -1.76 -21.23
C GLY A 947 -5.41 -0.92 -21.92
N MET A 948 -6.66 -0.99 -21.47
CA MET A 948 -7.71 -0.01 -21.82
C MET A 948 -7.67 1.23 -20.92
N ALA A 949 -6.87 1.24 -19.88
CA ALA A 949 -6.74 2.35 -18.93
C ALA A 949 -5.95 3.53 -19.50
N GLY A 950 -6.36 4.01 -20.65
CA GLY A 950 -6.07 5.33 -21.20
C GLY A 950 -7.30 6.25 -21.11
N ASN A 951 -8.33 5.81 -20.40
CA ASN A 951 -9.52 6.62 -20.13
C ASN A 951 -9.52 7.16 -18.71
#